data_b4ac7c9f3ea48a77ee9c65c9a406e91f
#
_entry.id   b4ac7c9f3ea48a77ee9c65c9a406e91f
#
_cell.length_a   1.000
_cell.length_b   1.000
_cell.length_c   1.000
_cell.angle_alpha   90.00
_cell.angle_beta   90.00
_cell.angle_gamma   90.00
#
_symmetry.space_group_name_H-M   'P 1'
#
loop_
_entity.id
_entity.type
_entity.pdbx_description
1 polymer ?
#
loop_
_entity_poly.entity_id
_entity_poly.type
_entity_poly.pdbx_seq_one_letter_code
_entity_poly.pdbx_strand_id
1 'polypeptide(L)'
;MKKILLTVLVWILPTVLWGKQLSDKQYIFQRIDVREGLSYQVNCMTVSHRTGHAWMGTKNGIGRFDGYEQKKYLNCNIDQLVEDRNNNIWALGSEGVFLYDAVNDTFYRACDLNGNLISASSICLWDDGVFFGGFDKLYKYDYKTGKIALFRSITSNIKFQITDLYRFDSHTLLAANRWVGALLIDIRTGHTRDVPFDCRDVVTMLPDSKGNFWVTPYCKGVQCYNKNGKLLHTYHTGNSSMQSNIVLALAEYDGHIWIGTDGKGIAVLNPENNQMDVLIHIPGDVYSLPSNSILSFYADPENGIWAGSVRSGMFNIKEVGIKLYADALLNADYGLSEKSVLSLYQEQNEKDIWIGTDGGGLNVFNADTNKFRHIPSTYGEKVASITGVDKNHLLISLFGKGIFFYNKQTEHCTPLVIVNDDINNRLCQQGKTVNLMQNTPETILLLSESPYSYNWKRKTFTPIHINHLKDAIVGQLLPICVKETFSYLHDSKCIYRIDHNDNTLHVLYHCKQDTMIHSASADEKGIIWIGGNYGLGSFSPNDGSYTHISNSLINEAMSVASDQHGRLWIGNNERLLSWMTTQKRFILYGVPDGVAPNEYLPKPRLLSSEGDVYLGSVNGLLRIASTLPKEHPESPVLELSDVFVGGDRMEYISGRKPVLKIPEQSRTITIKVKAHNKDIFRKPAYCYNLQGYEKEPIYSYLPELTLNTLSAGTYQITASCTTRSGEWTDNYPIIELIILPP
;
A
#
# COMPACT_ATOMS: atom_id res chain seq x y z
N MET A 1 1.06 -76.41 -3.61
CA MET A 1 0.46 -75.28 -2.84
C MET A 1 1.53 -74.22 -2.64
N LYS A 2 1.63 -73.25 -3.54
CA LYS A 2 2.52 -72.11 -3.42
C LYS A 2 1.67 -70.89 -3.04
N LYS A 3 1.93 -70.30 -1.89
CA LYS A 3 1.33 -69.03 -1.46
C LYS A 3 2.05 -67.89 -2.18
N ILE A 4 1.33 -67.15 -2.98
CA ILE A 4 1.78 -65.89 -3.60
C ILE A 4 1.57 -64.80 -2.57
N LEU A 5 2.65 -64.21 -2.09
CA LEU A 5 2.63 -63.02 -1.23
C LEU A 5 2.58 -61.80 -2.17
N LEU A 6 1.42 -61.11 -2.14
CA LEU A 6 1.21 -59.86 -2.87
C LEU A 6 1.74 -58.73 -2.01
N THR A 7 2.93 -58.23 -2.35
CA THR A 7 3.50 -57.04 -1.69
C THR A 7 2.88 -55.80 -2.32
N VAL A 8 1.98 -55.14 -1.65
CA VAL A 8 1.45 -53.83 -2.05
C VAL A 8 2.49 -52.78 -1.69
N LEU A 9 3.20 -52.29 -2.70
CA LEU A 9 4.05 -51.11 -2.59
C LEU A 9 3.14 -49.87 -2.53
N VAL A 10 2.90 -49.38 -1.33
CA VAL A 10 2.28 -48.06 -1.14
C VAL A 10 3.33 -46.98 -1.46
N TRP A 11 3.22 -46.39 -2.62
CA TRP A 11 3.94 -45.15 -2.95
C TRP A 11 3.37 -44.05 -2.09
N ILE A 12 4.08 -43.72 -1.02
CA ILE A 12 3.87 -42.46 -0.32
C ILE A 12 4.48 -41.39 -1.21
N LEU A 13 3.63 -40.78 -2.05
CA LEU A 13 3.94 -39.49 -2.66
C LEU A 13 4.13 -38.51 -1.49
N PRO A 14 5.26 -37.79 -1.41
CA PRO A 14 5.32 -36.68 -0.50
C PRO A 14 4.26 -35.68 -0.98
N THR A 15 3.20 -35.53 -0.21
CA THR A 15 2.33 -34.37 -0.32
C THR A 15 3.22 -33.16 -0.03
N VAL A 16 3.68 -32.54 -1.10
CA VAL A 16 4.24 -31.18 -1.02
C VAL A 16 3.11 -30.34 -0.46
N LEU A 17 3.15 -30.10 0.84
CA LEU A 17 2.39 -29.04 1.47
C LEU A 17 2.86 -27.74 0.81
N TRP A 18 2.15 -27.35 -0.24
CA TRP A 18 2.23 -25.99 -0.75
C TRP A 18 1.77 -25.12 0.41
N GLY A 19 2.72 -24.45 1.04
CA GLY A 19 2.43 -23.51 2.09
C GLY A 19 1.37 -22.54 1.58
N LYS A 20 0.31 -22.37 2.35
CA LYS A 20 -0.67 -21.31 2.14
C LYS A 20 0.10 -20.02 1.98
N GLN A 21 0.06 -19.46 0.79
CA GLN A 21 0.58 -18.13 0.50
C GLN A 21 -0.18 -17.16 1.43
N LEU A 22 0.48 -16.14 1.94
CA LEU A 22 -0.10 -15.05 2.75
C LEU A 22 -1.49 -14.74 2.27
N SER A 23 -2.45 -15.25 2.97
CA SER A 23 -3.81 -15.24 2.49
C SER A 23 -4.44 -13.85 2.57
N ASP A 24 -4.06 -13.00 3.53
CA ASP A 24 -4.87 -11.84 3.83
C ASP A 24 -4.12 -10.50 3.77
N LYS A 25 -2.77 -10.51 3.84
CA LYS A 25 -1.97 -9.27 3.81
C LYS A 25 -1.57 -8.87 2.40
N GLN A 26 -1.91 -7.64 2.02
CA GLN A 26 -1.50 -7.05 0.76
C GLN A 26 -0.39 -6.03 1.02
N TYR A 27 0.67 -6.07 0.20
CA TYR A 27 1.78 -5.13 0.30
C TYR A 27 1.90 -4.29 -0.95
N ILE A 28 2.29 -3.03 -0.76
CA ILE A 28 2.80 -2.17 -1.84
C ILE A 28 4.30 -1.95 -1.64
N PHE A 29 4.98 -1.71 -2.76
CA PHE A 29 6.40 -1.49 -2.83
C PHE A 29 6.66 -0.12 -3.41
N GLN A 30 6.89 0.87 -2.53
CA GLN A 30 7.09 2.27 -2.92
C GLN A 30 8.58 2.52 -3.13
N ARG A 31 8.99 2.56 -4.39
CA ARG A 31 10.40 2.67 -4.78
C ARG A 31 10.86 4.13 -4.77
N ILE A 32 12.06 4.35 -4.22
CA ILE A 32 12.85 5.56 -4.42
C ILE A 32 13.85 5.29 -5.54
N ASP A 33 13.66 5.95 -6.68
CA ASP A 33 14.60 5.86 -7.78
C ASP A 33 15.91 6.52 -7.42
N VAL A 34 17.01 5.83 -7.71
CA VAL A 34 18.34 6.35 -7.46
C VAL A 34 18.73 7.34 -8.57
N ARG A 35 19.05 8.56 -8.19
CA ARG A 35 19.40 9.66 -9.08
C ARG A 35 20.79 10.21 -8.74
N GLU A 36 21.25 11.17 -9.51
CA GLU A 36 22.45 12.00 -9.24
C GLU A 36 23.76 11.20 -9.03
N GLY A 37 23.94 10.12 -9.77
CA GLY A 37 25.18 9.35 -9.75
C GLY A 37 25.39 8.52 -8.50
N LEU A 38 24.35 8.22 -7.71
CA LEU A 38 24.37 7.19 -6.69
C LEU A 38 24.33 5.79 -7.31
N SER A 39 24.80 4.80 -6.58
CA SER A 39 24.68 3.39 -6.96
C SER A 39 23.30 2.84 -6.64
N TYR A 40 22.74 1.99 -7.54
CA TYR A 40 21.52 1.24 -7.26
C TYR A 40 21.69 0.20 -6.15
N GLN A 41 22.92 -0.13 -5.78
CA GLN A 41 23.22 -1.01 -4.66
C GLN A 41 23.11 -0.22 -3.36
N VAL A 42 22.09 -0.54 -2.55
CA VAL A 42 21.84 0.09 -1.25
C VAL A 42 22.26 -0.85 -0.13
N ASN A 43 23.37 -0.52 0.51
CA ASN A 43 23.99 -1.34 1.56
C ASN A 43 23.31 -1.18 2.91
N CYS A 44 22.83 0.04 3.19
CA CYS A 44 22.21 0.40 4.46
C CYS A 44 21.24 1.58 4.27
N MET A 45 20.37 1.79 5.24
CA MET A 45 19.41 2.88 5.22
C MET A 45 18.93 3.25 6.63
N THR A 46 18.38 4.45 6.75
CA THR A 46 17.63 4.90 7.93
C THR A 46 16.62 5.97 7.52
N VAL A 47 15.55 6.11 8.29
CA VAL A 47 14.57 7.19 8.12
C VAL A 47 14.64 8.08 9.35
N SER A 48 14.84 9.37 9.15
CA SER A 48 14.90 10.31 10.26
C SER A 48 13.55 10.49 10.91
N HIS A 49 13.45 10.19 12.21
CA HIS A 49 12.23 10.37 13.01
C HIS A 49 11.83 11.84 13.11
N ARG A 50 12.81 12.74 13.14
CA ARG A 50 12.58 14.18 13.21
C ARG A 50 12.05 14.75 11.90
N THR A 51 12.63 14.33 10.78
CA THR A 51 12.40 14.99 9.49
C THR A 51 11.59 14.15 8.51
N GLY A 52 11.43 12.86 8.75
CA GLY A 52 10.84 11.92 7.80
C GLY A 52 11.71 11.63 6.56
N HIS A 53 12.91 12.23 6.47
CA HIS A 53 13.81 12.00 5.33
C HIS A 53 14.33 10.57 5.30
N ALA A 54 14.26 9.95 4.13
CA ALA A 54 14.89 8.65 3.91
C ALA A 54 16.35 8.83 3.49
N TRP A 55 17.26 8.18 4.20
CA TRP A 55 18.69 8.17 3.94
C TRP A 55 19.12 6.80 3.44
N MET A 56 19.87 6.76 2.38
CA MET A 56 20.42 5.54 1.79
C MET A 56 21.93 5.60 1.69
N GLY A 57 22.62 4.59 2.21
CA GLY A 57 24.06 4.38 2.04
C GLY A 57 24.30 3.44 0.87
N THR A 58 25.10 3.91 -0.09
CA THR A 58 25.40 3.19 -1.32
C THR A 58 26.89 2.94 -1.49
N LYS A 59 27.26 2.18 -2.51
CA LYS A 59 28.65 1.92 -2.86
C LYS A 59 29.47 3.19 -3.17
N ASN A 60 28.80 4.30 -3.56
CA ASN A 60 29.45 5.54 -4.00
C ASN A 60 28.84 6.81 -3.40
N GLY A 61 28.38 6.73 -2.16
CA GLY A 61 27.92 7.88 -1.39
C GLY A 61 26.64 7.66 -0.62
N ILE A 62 26.15 8.75 -0.03
CA ILE A 62 24.88 8.82 0.71
C ILE A 62 23.86 9.57 -0.13
N GLY A 63 22.65 9.02 -0.23
CA GLY A 63 21.48 9.73 -0.76
C GLY A 63 20.52 10.13 0.34
N ARG A 64 19.99 11.35 0.30
CA ARG A 64 18.84 11.78 1.10
C ARG A 64 17.67 12.05 0.19
N PHE A 65 16.52 11.47 0.50
CA PHE A 65 15.25 11.73 -0.18
C PHE A 65 14.27 12.37 0.80
N ASP A 66 13.67 13.49 0.44
CA ASP A 66 12.75 14.27 1.29
C ASP A 66 11.28 14.15 0.87
N GLY A 67 10.97 13.26 -0.06
CA GLY A 67 9.65 13.09 -0.68
C GLY A 67 9.52 13.77 -2.05
N TYR A 68 10.35 14.73 -2.37
CA TYR A 68 10.34 15.50 -3.63
C TYR A 68 11.66 15.43 -4.37
N GLU A 69 12.76 15.68 -3.66
CA GLU A 69 14.11 15.77 -4.22
C GLU A 69 15.04 14.76 -3.57
N GLN A 70 16.05 14.34 -4.32
CA GLN A 70 17.14 13.50 -3.85
C GLN A 70 18.45 14.29 -3.90
N LYS A 71 19.16 14.32 -2.77
CA LYS A 71 20.49 14.97 -2.67
C LYS A 71 21.55 13.93 -2.35
N LYS A 72 22.71 14.05 -3.02
CA LYS A 72 23.88 13.19 -2.80
C LYS A 72 24.90 13.87 -1.89
N TYR A 73 25.50 13.08 -1.01
CA TYR A 73 26.62 13.43 -0.13
C TYR A 73 27.70 12.38 -0.25
N LEU A 74 28.93 12.77 -0.04
CA LEU A 74 30.12 11.92 -0.07
C LEU A 74 30.32 11.17 -1.40
N ASN A 75 31.51 10.57 -1.57
CA ASN A 75 31.86 9.79 -2.76
C ASN A 75 32.61 8.50 -2.37
N CYS A 76 32.28 7.90 -1.24
CA CYS A 76 32.89 6.67 -0.75
C CYS A 76 31.82 5.61 -0.49
N ASN A 77 32.23 4.34 -0.37
CA ASN A 77 31.35 3.27 0.03
C ASN A 77 30.84 3.50 1.45
N ILE A 78 29.52 3.37 1.64
CA ILE A 78 28.85 3.50 2.94
C ILE A 78 28.26 2.15 3.33
N ASP A 79 28.65 1.66 4.50
CA ASP A 79 28.29 0.34 4.98
C ASP A 79 27.19 0.37 6.05
N GLN A 80 27.11 1.45 6.85
CA GLN A 80 26.06 1.63 7.85
C GLN A 80 25.60 3.08 7.94
N LEU A 81 24.31 3.27 8.19
CA LEU A 81 23.65 4.53 8.49
C LEU A 81 22.72 4.32 9.68
N VAL A 82 22.80 5.19 10.68
CA VAL A 82 21.92 5.14 11.85
C VAL A 82 21.54 6.54 12.30
N GLU A 83 20.31 6.72 12.77
CA GLU A 83 19.88 7.90 13.52
C GLU A 83 19.95 7.59 15.01
N ASP A 84 20.63 8.42 15.79
CA ASP A 84 20.68 8.27 17.23
C ASP A 84 19.47 8.97 17.91
N ARG A 85 19.29 8.76 19.21
CA ARG A 85 18.18 9.34 19.97
C ARG A 85 18.17 10.88 20.05
N ASN A 86 19.28 11.53 19.70
CA ASN A 86 19.42 12.97 19.61
C ASN A 86 19.16 13.48 18.19
N ASN A 87 18.67 12.59 17.30
CA ASN A 87 18.45 12.80 15.87
C ASN A 87 19.73 13.13 15.08
N ASN A 88 20.88 12.72 15.55
CA ASN A 88 22.10 12.80 14.76
C ASN A 88 22.15 11.63 13.76
N ILE A 89 22.49 11.92 12.50
CA ILE A 89 22.69 10.90 11.46
C ILE A 89 24.18 10.55 11.40
N TRP A 90 24.50 9.33 11.77
CA TRP A 90 25.83 8.76 11.70
C TRP A 90 25.97 7.90 10.46
N ALA A 91 27.06 8.04 9.76
CA ALA A 91 27.42 7.20 8.62
C ALA A 91 28.78 6.55 8.84
N LEU A 92 28.86 5.29 8.49
CA LEU A 92 30.09 4.53 8.47
C LEU A 92 30.42 4.14 7.05
N GLY A 93 31.61 4.47 6.62
CA GLY A 93 32.06 4.17 5.27
C GLY A 93 33.54 3.80 5.19
N SER A 94 34.01 3.51 3.98
CA SER A 94 35.40 3.12 3.73
C SER A 94 36.45 4.16 4.18
N GLU A 95 36.02 5.40 4.37
CA GLU A 95 36.91 6.49 4.81
C GLU A 95 36.76 6.85 6.30
N GLY A 96 35.97 6.10 7.08
CA GLY A 96 35.78 6.27 8.52
C GLY A 96 34.35 6.60 8.93
N VAL A 97 34.21 7.23 10.10
CA VAL A 97 32.94 7.64 10.67
C VAL A 97 32.62 9.08 10.30
N PHE A 98 31.38 9.31 9.88
CA PHE A 98 30.88 10.62 9.51
C PHE A 98 29.67 10.99 10.35
N LEU A 99 29.53 12.29 10.62
CA LEU A 99 28.36 12.87 11.27
C LEU A 99 27.76 13.95 10.38
N TYR A 100 26.43 13.91 10.24
CA TYR A 100 25.68 14.91 9.47
C TYR A 100 25.53 16.20 10.26
N ASP A 101 25.90 17.31 9.63
CA ASP A 101 25.65 18.68 10.11
C ASP A 101 24.41 19.23 9.40
N ALA A 102 23.32 19.33 10.13
CA ALA A 102 22.05 19.83 9.59
C ALA A 102 22.08 21.35 9.28
N VAL A 103 22.96 22.13 9.91
CA VAL A 103 23.07 23.58 9.68
C VAL A 103 23.75 23.84 8.34
N ASN A 104 24.87 23.17 8.09
CA ASN A 104 25.64 23.33 6.86
C ASN A 104 25.21 22.35 5.75
N ASP A 105 24.25 21.46 6.04
CA ASP A 105 23.74 20.43 5.12
C ASP A 105 24.88 19.60 4.48
N THR A 106 25.79 19.09 5.33
CA THR A 106 26.98 18.34 4.91
C THR A 106 27.37 17.29 5.94
N PHE A 107 28.22 16.33 5.54
CA PHE A 107 28.84 15.37 6.44
C PHE A 107 30.29 15.75 6.73
N TYR A 108 30.70 15.66 7.98
CA TYR A 108 32.11 15.81 8.39
C TYR A 108 32.62 14.54 9.05
N ARG A 109 33.95 14.32 8.96
CA ARG A 109 34.59 13.17 9.59
C ARG A 109 34.65 13.34 11.11
N ALA A 110 34.21 12.31 11.83
CA ALA A 110 34.26 12.31 13.28
C ALA A 110 35.68 12.04 13.80
N CYS A 111 36.07 12.78 14.85
CA CYS A 111 37.37 12.68 15.51
C CYS A 111 37.20 12.31 16.98
N ASP A 112 38.23 11.68 17.55
CA ASP A 112 38.35 11.45 19.01
C ASP A 112 38.76 12.74 19.77
N LEU A 113 38.84 12.65 21.09
CA LEU A 113 39.26 13.78 21.95
C LEU A 113 40.64 14.36 21.63
N ASN A 114 41.49 13.61 20.95
CA ASN A 114 42.84 14.01 20.55
C ASN A 114 42.90 14.55 19.13
N GLY A 115 41.77 14.64 18.43
CA GLY A 115 41.69 15.07 17.05
C GLY A 115 42.01 13.98 16.01
N ASN A 116 42.18 12.72 16.44
CA ASN A 116 42.43 11.62 15.52
C ASN A 116 41.15 11.17 14.86
N LEU A 117 41.20 10.92 13.55
CA LEU A 117 40.11 10.34 12.79
C LEU A 117 39.76 8.94 13.29
N ILE A 118 38.47 8.65 13.44
CA ILE A 118 37.99 7.35 13.91
C ILE A 118 37.87 6.40 12.72
N SER A 119 38.55 5.28 12.79
CA SER A 119 38.36 4.15 11.90
C SER A 119 37.51 3.10 12.59
N ALA A 120 36.33 2.86 12.07
CA ALA A 120 35.39 1.86 12.56
C ALA A 120 34.78 1.08 11.39
N SER A 121 34.25 -0.09 11.67
CA SER A 121 33.56 -0.96 10.72
C SER A 121 32.14 -1.34 11.19
N SER A 122 31.73 -0.88 12.37
CA SER A 122 30.40 -1.11 12.91
C SER A 122 29.95 -0.04 13.89
N ILE A 123 28.64 0.19 13.95
CA ILE A 123 27.97 1.14 14.86
C ILE A 123 26.90 0.39 15.66
N CYS A 124 26.83 0.69 16.96
CA CYS A 124 25.76 0.21 17.82
C CYS A 124 25.21 1.34 18.70
N LEU A 125 23.91 1.57 18.61
CA LEU A 125 23.20 2.55 19.45
C LEU A 125 23.07 2.04 20.89
N TRP A 126 23.25 2.96 21.85
CA TRP A 126 23.15 2.66 23.28
C TRP A 126 22.36 3.74 24.02
N ASP A 127 21.92 3.43 25.25
CA ASP A 127 21.08 4.33 26.03
C ASP A 127 21.73 5.70 26.33
N ASP A 128 23.06 5.73 26.51
CA ASP A 128 23.82 6.93 26.88
C ASP A 128 24.85 7.37 25.82
N GLY A 129 24.82 6.76 24.61
CA GLY A 129 25.78 7.10 23.56
C GLY A 129 25.70 6.20 22.34
N VAL A 130 26.76 6.25 21.54
CA VAL A 130 26.92 5.42 20.35
C VAL A 130 28.27 4.74 20.38
N PHE A 131 28.32 3.42 20.22
CA PHE A 131 29.56 2.66 20.13
C PHE A 131 29.98 2.49 18.68
N PHE A 132 31.30 2.61 18.46
CA PHE A 132 31.95 2.38 17.16
C PHE A 132 33.01 1.30 17.31
N GLY A 133 32.84 0.19 16.61
CA GLY A 133 33.77 -0.95 16.61
C GLY A 133 34.73 -0.88 15.42
N GLY A 134 36.02 -0.97 15.70
CA GLY A 134 37.06 -0.96 14.69
C GLY A 134 38.04 -2.10 14.88
N PHE A 135 39.24 -1.90 14.36
CA PHE A 135 40.34 -2.87 14.51
C PHE A 135 40.93 -2.78 15.92
N ASP A 136 40.71 -3.81 16.72
CA ASP A 136 41.16 -3.94 18.15
C ASP A 136 40.71 -2.76 19.05
N LYS A 137 39.77 -1.92 18.61
CA LYS A 137 39.36 -0.73 19.36
C LYS A 137 37.84 -0.58 19.36
N LEU A 138 37.32 -0.15 20.49
CA LEU A 138 35.94 0.25 20.69
C LEU A 138 35.91 1.71 21.15
N TYR A 139 35.26 2.57 20.39
CA TYR A 139 35.05 3.98 20.74
C TYR A 139 33.62 4.19 21.20
N LYS A 140 33.40 5.25 22.00
CA LYS A 140 32.08 5.66 22.44
C LYS A 140 31.90 7.15 22.25
N TYR A 141 30.82 7.53 21.59
CA TYR A 141 30.24 8.89 21.61
C TYR A 141 29.33 8.98 22.84
N ASP A 142 29.57 9.93 23.71
CA ASP A 142 28.78 10.14 24.94
C ASP A 142 27.78 11.29 24.71
N TYR A 143 26.52 11.04 24.93
CA TYR A 143 25.45 12.04 24.70
C TYR A 143 25.52 13.25 25.63
N LYS A 144 26.12 13.10 26.86
CA LYS A 144 26.21 14.20 27.81
C LYS A 144 27.31 15.17 27.44
N THR A 145 28.43 14.65 26.98
CA THR A 145 29.61 15.45 26.66
C THR A 145 29.67 15.87 25.20
N GLY A 146 28.93 15.18 24.32
CA GLY A 146 28.97 15.40 22.86
C GLY A 146 30.31 15.03 22.23
N LYS A 147 31.13 14.15 22.89
CA LYS A 147 32.49 13.83 22.47
C LYS A 147 32.67 12.33 22.28
N ILE A 148 33.62 11.98 21.40
CA ILE A 148 34.00 10.60 21.15
C ILE A 148 35.32 10.33 21.85
N ALA A 149 35.37 9.23 22.58
CA ALA A 149 36.59 8.77 23.26
C ALA A 149 36.84 7.28 22.98
N LEU A 150 38.12 6.88 23.07
CA LEU A 150 38.47 5.46 23.11
C LEU A 150 37.86 4.86 24.37
N PHE A 151 36.90 3.99 24.19
CA PHE A 151 36.26 3.29 25.29
C PHE A 151 37.14 2.14 25.77
N ARG A 152 37.67 1.34 24.82
CA ARG A 152 38.50 0.18 25.15
C ARG A 152 39.35 -0.29 23.98
N SER A 153 40.54 -0.85 24.29
CA SER A 153 41.31 -1.70 23.38
C SER A 153 40.98 -3.16 23.67
N ILE A 154 40.67 -3.94 22.63
CA ILE A 154 40.39 -5.36 22.75
C ILE A 154 41.74 -6.10 22.60
N THR A 155 42.29 -6.54 23.72
CA THR A 155 43.51 -7.36 23.71
C THR A 155 43.10 -8.81 23.52
N SER A 156 43.30 -9.35 22.35
CA SER A 156 43.22 -10.79 22.07
C SER A 156 44.52 -11.27 21.46
N ASN A 157 44.82 -12.56 21.61
CA ASN A 157 45.98 -13.19 20.97
C ASN A 157 45.92 -13.16 19.44
N ILE A 158 44.76 -12.78 18.87
CA ILE A 158 44.49 -12.62 17.44
C ILE A 158 44.02 -11.19 17.25
N LYS A 159 44.55 -10.48 16.24
CA LYS A 159 44.05 -9.16 15.84
C LYS A 159 42.58 -9.28 15.48
N PHE A 160 41.68 -8.74 16.32
CA PHE A 160 40.25 -8.90 16.20
C PHE A 160 39.63 -7.65 15.57
N GLN A 161 39.25 -7.74 14.31
CA GLN A 161 38.49 -6.70 13.64
C GLN A 161 37.00 -6.88 13.96
N ILE A 162 36.39 -5.90 14.61
CA ILE A 162 34.96 -5.91 14.85
C ILE A 162 34.25 -5.58 13.51
N THR A 163 33.58 -6.54 12.95
CA THR A 163 32.77 -6.33 11.71
C THR A 163 31.36 -5.90 12.02
N ASP A 164 30.80 -6.36 13.13
CA ASP A 164 29.45 -6.08 13.56
C ASP A 164 29.36 -5.90 15.08
N LEU A 165 28.54 -4.96 15.51
CA LEU A 165 28.22 -4.69 16.91
C LEU A 165 26.74 -4.79 17.15
N TYR A 166 26.36 -5.51 18.21
CA TYR A 166 24.94 -5.64 18.60
C TYR A 166 24.78 -5.45 20.10
N ARG A 167 23.65 -4.98 20.52
CA ARG A 167 23.26 -4.98 21.94
C ARG A 167 22.82 -6.39 22.33
N PHE A 168 23.57 -7.04 23.24
CA PHE A 168 23.24 -8.37 23.74
C PHE A 168 22.22 -8.32 24.89
N ASP A 169 22.46 -7.43 25.84
CA ASP A 169 21.55 -7.11 26.95
C ASP A 169 21.78 -5.67 27.45
N SER A 170 21.21 -5.30 28.58
CA SER A 170 21.32 -3.94 29.13
C SER A 170 22.77 -3.50 29.47
N HIS A 171 23.71 -4.42 29.57
CA HIS A 171 25.09 -4.14 30.00
C HIS A 171 26.16 -4.80 29.13
N THR A 172 25.75 -5.59 28.13
CA THR A 172 26.66 -6.40 27.32
C THR A 172 26.54 -6.06 25.85
N LEU A 173 27.67 -5.74 25.21
CA LEU A 173 27.79 -5.65 23.75
C LEU A 173 28.25 -7.01 23.20
N LEU A 174 27.70 -7.38 22.07
CA LEU A 174 28.20 -8.45 21.23
C LEU A 174 29.03 -7.82 20.11
N ALA A 175 30.36 -8.10 20.13
CA ALA A 175 31.28 -7.70 19.08
C ALA A 175 31.62 -8.92 18.21
N ALA A 176 31.22 -8.90 16.96
CA ALA A 176 31.41 -10.01 16.03
C ALA A 176 32.52 -9.73 15.03
N ASN A 177 33.21 -10.79 14.68
CA ASN A 177 34.03 -10.88 13.47
C ASN A 177 33.46 -12.04 12.64
N ARG A 178 33.02 -11.72 11.42
CA ARG A 178 32.30 -12.69 10.54
C ARG A 178 33.07 -14.00 10.33
N TRP A 179 34.42 -13.97 10.40
CA TRP A 179 35.26 -15.11 10.08
C TRP A 179 35.75 -15.89 11.31
N VAL A 180 35.96 -15.17 12.41
CA VAL A 180 36.63 -15.73 13.62
C VAL A 180 35.63 -16.12 14.70
N GLY A 181 34.50 -15.42 14.79
CA GLY A 181 33.50 -15.60 15.83
C GLY A 181 33.13 -14.28 16.52
N ALA A 182 32.58 -14.34 17.71
CA ALA A 182 32.15 -13.14 18.44
C ALA A 182 32.52 -13.21 19.93
N LEU A 183 32.64 -12.02 20.52
CA LEU A 183 32.90 -11.80 21.93
C LEU A 183 31.75 -11.01 22.57
N LEU A 184 31.39 -11.37 23.79
CA LEU A 184 30.55 -10.57 24.67
C LEU A 184 31.43 -9.66 25.53
N ILE A 185 31.11 -8.36 25.52
CA ILE A 185 31.87 -7.33 26.25
C ILE A 185 30.94 -6.68 27.28
N ASP A 186 31.23 -6.88 28.58
CA ASP A 186 30.52 -6.14 29.63
C ASP A 186 30.99 -4.67 29.63
N ILE A 187 30.08 -3.73 29.35
CA ILE A 187 30.41 -2.30 29.19
C ILE A 187 30.80 -1.61 30.52
N ARG A 188 30.46 -2.17 31.68
CA ARG A 188 30.78 -1.61 32.98
C ARG A 188 32.18 -2.04 33.47
N THR A 189 32.46 -3.32 33.32
CA THR A 189 33.73 -3.92 33.79
C THR A 189 34.74 -4.06 32.66
N GLY A 190 34.25 -4.15 31.45
CA GLY A 190 35.01 -4.43 30.26
C GLY A 190 35.49 -5.88 30.15
N HIS A 191 34.98 -6.77 30.98
CA HIS A 191 35.30 -8.19 30.89
C HIS A 191 34.77 -8.75 29.56
N THR A 192 35.57 -9.61 28.93
CA THR A 192 35.21 -10.28 27.66
C THR A 192 35.02 -11.76 27.89
N ARG A 193 34.05 -12.34 27.18
CA ARG A 193 33.77 -13.79 27.14
C ARG A 193 33.28 -14.20 25.78
N ASP A 194 33.43 -15.47 25.44
CA ASP A 194 32.89 -16.01 24.19
C ASP A 194 31.37 -16.02 24.19
N VAL A 195 30.76 -15.87 23.00
CA VAL A 195 29.31 -16.09 22.84
C VAL A 195 28.99 -17.58 23.00
N PRO A 196 27.78 -17.92 23.53
CA PRO A 196 27.44 -19.32 23.81
C PRO A 196 26.93 -20.09 22.55
N PHE A 197 27.02 -19.53 21.35
CA PHE A 197 26.59 -20.16 20.09
C PHE A 197 27.61 -19.94 18.96
N ASP A 198 27.54 -20.76 17.91
CA ASP A 198 28.44 -20.63 16.77
C ASP A 198 28.04 -19.45 15.87
N CYS A 199 28.97 -18.51 15.73
CA CYS A 199 28.81 -17.31 14.89
C CYS A 199 30.00 -17.12 13.93
N ARG A 200 30.60 -18.22 13.46
CA ARG A 200 31.61 -18.22 12.40
C ARG A 200 30.95 -18.33 11.03
N ASP A 201 31.53 -17.72 10.03
CA ASP A 201 31.02 -17.66 8.67
C ASP A 201 29.58 -17.09 8.56
N VAL A 202 29.26 -16.13 9.43
CA VAL A 202 27.94 -15.51 9.53
C VAL A 202 27.87 -14.27 8.64
N VAL A 203 26.81 -14.17 7.84
CA VAL A 203 26.55 -13.04 6.96
C VAL A 203 25.95 -11.86 7.74
N THR A 204 24.94 -12.15 8.56
CA THR A 204 24.29 -11.15 9.43
C THR A 204 23.71 -11.79 10.67
N MET A 205 23.47 -10.97 11.70
CA MET A 205 22.78 -11.36 12.93
C MET A 205 21.71 -10.35 13.29
N LEU A 206 20.69 -10.82 14.01
CA LEU A 206 19.61 -9.99 14.52
C LEU A 206 19.25 -10.43 15.95
N PRO A 207 19.45 -9.62 16.97
CA PRO A 207 18.79 -9.81 18.25
C PRO A 207 17.32 -9.41 18.11
N ASP A 208 16.41 -10.32 18.50
CA ASP A 208 14.98 -10.03 18.48
C ASP A 208 14.48 -9.38 19.79
N SER A 209 13.25 -8.86 19.77
CA SER A 209 12.62 -8.23 20.94
C SER A 209 12.39 -9.21 22.12
N LYS A 210 12.42 -10.52 21.87
CA LYS A 210 12.26 -11.59 22.88
C LYS A 210 13.61 -12.03 23.49
N GLY A 211 14.74 -11.46 23.01
CA GLY A 211 16.09 -11.77 23.46
C GLY A 211 16.70 -13.02 22.83
N ASN A 212 16.18 -13.46 21.69
CA ASN A 212 16.80 -14.50 20.88
C ASN A 212 17.75 -13.87 19.84
N PHE A 213 18.65 -14.69 19.31
CA PHE A 213 19.61 -14.30 18.28
C PHE A 213 19.36 -15.10 17.00
N TRP A 214 19.01 -14.38 15.95
CA TRP A 214 18.86 -14.92 14.61
C TRP A 214 20.19 -14.77 13.89
N VAL A 215 20.75 -15.88 13.41
CA VAL A 215 22.07 -15.95 12.79
C VAL A 215 21.95 -16.56 11.42
N THR A 216 22.66 -16.02 10.44
CA THR A 216 22.63 -16.51 9.06
C THR A 216 24.02 -17.03 8.64
N PRO A 217 24.35 -18.29 8.94
CA PRO A 217 25.59 -18.89 8.44
C PRO A 217 25.54 -18.99 6.92
N TYR A 218 26.64 -18.71 6.25
CA TYR A 218 26.71 -18.66 4.78
C TYR A 218 26.18 -19.96 4.14
N CYS A 219 25.21 -19.84 3.21
CA CYS A 219 24.55 -20.94 2.51
C CYS A 219 23.79 -21.95 3.39
N LYS A 220 23.52 -21.66 4.67
CA LYS A 220 22.83 -22.59 5.57
C LYS A 220 21.44 -22.13 6.02
N GLY A 221 20.96 -21.02 5.49
CA GLY A 221 19.67 -20.43 5.87
C GLY A 221 19.75 -19.63 7.17
N VAL A 222 18.78 -19.77 8.04
CA VAL A 222 18.64 -18.99 9.28
C VAL A 222 18.54 -19.91 10.48
N GLN A 223 19.28 -19.58 11.53
CA GLN A 223 19.28 -20.27 12.82
C GLN A 223 18.86 -19.31 13.93
N CYS A 224 18.03 -19.78 14.84
CA CYS A 224 17.57 -19.02 16.00
C CYS A 224 18.10 -19.64 17.28
N TYR A 225 18.85 -18.86 18.07
CA TYR A 225 19.39 -19.24 19.36
C TYR A 225 18.79 -18.42 20.48
N ASN A 226 18.54 -19.01 21.63
CA ASN A 226 18.25 -18.22 22.82
C ASN A 226 19.53 -17.61 23.41
N LYS A 227 19.38 -16.69 24.37
CA LYS A 227 20.50 -16.01 25.04
C LYS A 227 21.49 -16.95 25.77
N ASN A 228 21.09 -18.20 26.05
CA ASN A 228 21.93 -19.22 26.68
C ASN A 228 22.67 -20.10 25.65
N GLY A 229 22.52 -19.81 24.36
CA GLY A 229 23.18 -20.55 23.30
C GLY A 229 22.47 -21.83 22.85
N LYS A 230 21.26 -22.10 23.34
CA LYS A 230 20.49 -23.23 22.86
C LYS A 230 19.87 -22.91 21.50
N LEU A 231 20.15 -23.75 20.49
CA LEU A 231 19.50 -23.70 19.20
C LEU A 231 18.02 -24.04 19.36
N LEU A 232 17.13 -23.11 18.97
CA LEU A 232 15.67 -23.26 19.03
C LEU A 232 15.14 -23.78 17.71
N HIS A 233 15.49 -23.14 16.60
CA HIS A 233 14.98 -23.43 15.27
C HIS A 233 16.06 -23.24 14.20
N THR A 234 15.90 -23.97 13.10
CA THR A 234 16.67 -23.78 11.87
C THR A 234 15.70 -23.76 10.68
N TYR A 235 15.85 -22.77 9.79
CA TYR A 235 15.03 -22.61 8.59
C TYR A 235 15.92 -22.60 7.36
N HIS A 236 15.58 -23.45 6.40
CA HIS A 236 16.29 -23.57 5.13
C HIS A 236 15.34 -24.12 4.04
N THR A 237 15.77 -24.12 2.80
CA THR A 237 14.92 -24.54 1.64
C THR A 237 14.38 -25.98 1.75
N GLY A 238 14.98 -26.84 2.56
CA GLY A 238 14.54 -28.23 2.75
C GLY A 238 13.47 -28.43 3.83
N ASN A 239 13.23 -27.44 4.70
CA ASN A 239 12.29 -27.59 5.82
C ASN A 239 11.33 -26.40 6.01
N SER A 240 11.38 -25.41 5.13
CA SER A 240 10.54 -24.22 5.18
C SER A 240 10.18 -23.74 3.77
N SER A 241 9.35 -22.71 3.67
CA SER A 241 8.99 -22.07 2.40
C SER A 241 10.11 -21.17 1.82
N MET A 242 11.27 -21.07 2.48
CA MET A 242 12.40 -20.32 1.96
C MET A 242 12.81 -20.81 0.56
N GLN A 243 13.05 -19.84 -0.32
CA GLN A 243 13.45 -20.12 -1.71
C GLN A 243 14.98 -20.10 -1.92
N SER A 244 15.74 -19.63 -0.91
CA SER A 244 17.23 -19.58 -0.93
C SER A 244 17.79 -19.76 0.47
N ASN A 245 18.94 -20.44 0.56
CA ASN A 245 19.72 -20.55 1.79
C ASN A 245 20.77 -19.43 1.93
N ILE A 246 20.93 -18.56 0.92
CA ILE A 246 21.80 -17.39 0.98
C ILE A 246 20.99 -16.22 1.48
N VAL A 247 21.19 -15.88 2.73
CA VAL A 247 20.50 -14.78 3.42
C VAL A 247 21.47 -13.62 3.59
N LEU A 248 21.05 -12.42 3.15
CA LEU A 248 21.87 -11.22 3.16
C LEU A 248 21.46 -10.22 4.25
N ALA A 249 20.18 -10.22 4.62
CA ALA A 249 19.62 -9.26 5.57
C ALA A 249 18.57 -9.89 6.47
N LEU A 250 18.49 -9.41 7.71
CA LEU A 250 17.46 -9.74 8.69
C LEU A 250 16.87 -8.47 9.31
N ALA A 251 15.59 -8.48 9.60
CA ALA A 251 14.93 -7.47 10.45
C ALA A 251 13.76 -8.08 11.22
N GLU A 252 13.43 -7.50 12.37
CA GLU A 252 12.17 -7.76 13.07
C GLU A 252 11.21 -6.58 12.83
N TYR A 253 10.02 -6.89 12.37
CA TYR A 253 8.96 -5.91 12.16
C TYR A 253 7.59 -6.54 12.38
N ASP A 254 6.73 -5.89 13.17
CA ASP A 254 5.36 -6.34 13.51
C ASP A 254 5.32 -7.80 14.01
N GLY A 255 6.27 -8.17 14.88
CA GLY A 255 6.37 -9.52 15.46
C GLY A 255 6.82 -10.62 14.49
N HIS A 256 7.20 -10.27 13.27
CA HIS A 256 7.70 -11.18 12.23
C HIS A 256 9.18 -10.97 11.97
N ILE A 257 9.86 -12.04 11.58
CA ILE A 257 11.25 -11.98 11.12
C ILE A 257 11.28 -11.91 9.60
N TRP A 258 11.79 -10.81 9.09
CA TRP A 258 11.95 -10.55 7.66
C TRP A 258 13.34 -11.01 7.22
N ILE A 259 13.39 -11.88 6.23
CA ILE A 259 14.59 -12.57 5.78
C ILE A 259 14.83 -12.19 4.32
N GLY A 260 15.81 -11.33 4.07
CA GLY A 260 16.23 -10.90 2.74
C GLY A 260 17.21 -11.90 2.13
N THR A 261 16.90 -12.40 0.94
CA THR A 261 17.71 -13.43 0.28
C THR A 261 18.43 -12.90 -0.96
N ASP A 262 19.43 -13.62 -1.43
CA ASP A 262 20.07 -13.36 -2.70
C ASP A 262 19.28 -14.06 -3.83
N GLY A 263 18.59 -13.26 -4.64
CA GLY A 263 17.93 -13.69 -5.88
C GLY A 263 16.58 -14.40 -5.71
N LYS A 264 16.05 -14.54 -4.47
CA LYS A 264 14.79 -15.26 -4.21
C LYS A 264 13.78 -14.46 -3.36
N GLY A 265 13.97 -13.15 -3.27
CA GLY A 265 13.03 -12.25 -2.60
C GLY A 265 13.16 -12.24 -1.10
N ILE A 266 12.04 -12.02 -0.44
CA ILE A 266 11.93 -11.87 1.02
C ILE A 266 11.07 -13.01 1.56
N ALA A 267 11.54 -13.70 2.59
CA ALA A 267 10.71 -14.58 3.39
C ALA A 267 10.31 -13.85 4.68
N VAL A 268 9.03 -13.93 5.04
CA VAL A 268 8.45 -13.32 6.24
C VAL A 268 8.00 -14.43 7.16
N LEU A 269 8.71 -14.62 8.25
CA LEU A 269 8.50 -15.70 9.22
C LEU A 269 7.70 -15.18 10.42
N ASN A 270 6.62 -15.85 10.75
CA ASN A 270 5.98 -15.71 12.06
C ASN A 270 6.64 -16.71 13.03
N PRO A 271 7.43 -16.25 14.02
CA PRO A 271 8.16 -17.14 14.92
C PRO A 271 7.28 -17.85 15.95
N GLU A 272 5.99 -17.46 16.11
CA GLU A 272 5.08 -18.09 17.06
C GLU A 272 4.46 -19.38 16.53
N ASN A 273 4.13 -19.41 15.24
CA ASN A 273 3.48 -20.54 14.60
C ASN A 273 4.32 -21.21 13.51
N ASN A 274 5.53 -20.71 13.26
CA ASN A 274 6.47 -21.15 12.20
C ASN A 274 5.89 -21.02 10.78
N GLN A 275 4.84 -20.24 10.57
CA GLN A 275 4.36 -19.92 9.23
C GLN A 275 5.33 -18.96 8.55
N MET A 276 5.55 -19.20 7.27
CA MET A 276 6.49 -18.42 6.46
C MET A 276 5.88 -18.11 5.11
N ASP A 277 5.88 -16.83 4.78
CA ASP A 277 5.37 -16.28 3.54
C ASP A 277 6.54 -15.79 2.69
N VAL A 278 6.36 -15.73 1.37
CA VAL A 278 7.43 -15.34 0.44
C VAL A 278 6.95 -14.25 -0.50
N LEU A 279 7.65 -13.12 -0.49
CA LEU A 279 7.45 -12.00 -1.41
C LEU A 279 8.51 -12.09 -2.51
N ILE A 280 8.07 -12.12 -3.78
CA ILE A 280 8.95 -12.23 -4.94
C ILE A 280 8.66 -11.17 -5.99
N HIS A 281 9.65 -10.91 -6.83
CA HIS A 281 9.46 -10.12 -8.03
C HIS A 281 8.72 -10.94 -9.09
N ILE A 282 7.60 -10.41 -9.57
CA ILE A 282 6.79 -10.99 -10.65
C ILE A 282 6.93 -10.07 -11.86
N PRO A 283 7.57 -10.54 -12.97
CA PRO A 283 7.71 -9.72 -14.16
C PRO A 283 6.36 -9.27 -14.71
N GLY A 284 6.22 -7.96 -14.92
CA GLY A 284 4.97 -7.33 -15.40
C GLY A 284 3.98 -6.94 -14.32
N ASP A 285 4.14 -7.37 -13.08
CA ASP A 285 3.35 -6.90 -11.94
C ASP A 285 4.10 -5.77 -11.22
N VAL A 286 3.66 -4.53 -11.45
CA VAL A 286 4.23 -3.32 -10.81
C VAL A 286 4.01 -3.27 -9.30
N TYR A 287 3.09 -4.08 -8.79
CA TYR A 287 2.80 -4.19 -7.36
C TYR A 287 3.55 -5.35 -6.69
N SER A 288 4.39 -6.07 -7.42
CA SER A 288 5.27 -7.10 -6.87
C SER A 288 6.60 -6.51 -6.38
N LEU A 289 7.37 -7.32 -5.65
CA LEU A 289 8.68 -6.93 -5.13
C LEU A 289 9.59 -6.36 -6.24
N PRO A 290 10.20 -5.17 -6.09
CA PRO A 290 11.04 -4.57 -7.13
C PRO A 290 12.30 -5.35 -7.47
N SER A 291 12.83 -6.17 -6.55
CA SER A 291 14.04 -6.98 -6.72
C SER A 291 14.01 -8.21 -5.83
N ASN A 292 14.53 -9.32 -6.35
CA ASN A 292 14.69 -10.56 -5.58
C ASN A 292 15.99 -10.65 -4.77
N SER A 293 16.93 -9.70 -4.92
CA SER A 293 18.18 -9.67 -4.13
C SER A 293 18.15 -8.50 -3.15
N ILE A 294 17.99 -8.81 -1.87
CA ILE A 294 17.80 -7.86 -0.78
C ILE A 294 19.04 -7.82 0.11
N LEU A 295 19.68 -6.65 0.18
CA LEU A 295 20.93 -6.44 0.91
C LEU A 295 20.75 -5.93 2.33
N SER A 296 19.69 -5.17 2.57
CA SER A 296 19.51 -4.48 3.85
C SER A 296 18.06 -4.24 4.16
N PHE A 297 17.73 -4.11 5.43
CA PHE A 297 16.44 -3.69 5.94
C PHE A 297 16.57 -2.56 6.94
N TYR A 298 15.52 -1.75 7.03
CA TYR A 298 15.26 -0.83 8.12
C TYR A 298 13.79 -0.95 8.52
N ALA A 299 13.54 -1.36 9.75
CA ALA A 299 12.18 -1.46 10.30
C ALA A 299 11.77 -0.10 10.87
N ASP A 300 10.80 0.55 10.23
CA ASP A 300 10.19 1.79 10.70
C ASP A 300 8.86 1.43 11.40
N PRO A 301 8.73 1.65 12.71
CA PRO A 301 7.52 1.27 13.45
C PRO A 301 6.25 1.95 12.96
N GLU A 302 6.36 3.10 12.28
CA GLU A 302 5.23 3.91 11.84
C GLU A 302 4.91 3.74 10.35
N ASN A 303 5.93 3.50 9.50
CA ASN A 303 5.79 3.53 8.05
C ASN A 303 6.10 2.19 7.34
N GLY A 304 6.17 1.10 8.08
CA GLY A 304 6.46 -0.20 7.49
C GLY A 304 7.94 -0.54 7.46
N ILE A 305 8.32 -1.49 6.64
CA ILE A 305 9.72 -1.91 6.52
C ILE A 305 10.33 -1.39 5.22
N TRP A 306 11.55 -0.91 5.29
CA TRP A 306 12.33 -0.48 4.15
C TRP A 306 13.32 -1.55 3.75
N ALA A 307 13.52 -1.72 2.45
CA ALA A 307 14.46 -2.67 1.89
C ALA A 307 15.41 -2.00 0.90
N GLY A 308 16.68 -2.33 1.01
CA GLY A 308 17.73 -1.99 0.06
C GLY A 308 18.08 -3.18 -0.81
N SER A 309 18.17 -2.97 -2.11
CA SER A 309 18.45 -4.03 -3.07
C SER A 309 19.81 -3.89 -3.74
N VAL A 310 20.21 -4.94 -4.45
CA VAL A 310 21.46 -4.94 -5.24
C VAL A 310 21.34 -4.05 -6.47
N ARG A 311 20.16 -3.98 -7.12
CA ARG A 311 20.00 -3.37 -8.46
C ARG A 311 18.77 -2.48 -8.63
N SER A 312 17.91 -2.38 -7.63
CA SER A 312 16.64 -1.65 -7.73
C SER A 312 16.53 -0.48 -6.76
N GLY A 313 17.65 -0.08 -6.12
CA GLY A 313 17.64 1.01 -5.16
C GLY A 313 16.97 0.63 -3.84
N MET A 314 16.36 1.62 -3.21
CA MET A 314 15.65 1.52 -1.94
C MET A 314 14.14 1.56 -2.17
N PHE A 315 13.39 0.79 -1.40
CA PHE A 315 11.93 0.83 -1.43
C PHE A 315 11.33 0.57 -0.06
N ASN A 316 10.18 1.18 0.17
CA ASN A 316 9.35 0.93 1.34
C ASN A 316 8.37 -0.20 1.03
N ILE A 317 8.19 -1.10 1.98
CA ILE A 317 7.21 -2.19 1.94
C ILE A 317 6.16 -1.88 3.00
N LYS A 318 4.97 -1.53 2.55
CA LYS A 318 3.86 -1.14 3.42
C LYS A 318 2.70 -2.10 3.23
N GLU A 319 2.15 -2.60 4.34
CA GLU A 319 0.89 -3.35 4.29
C GLU A 319 -0.25 -2.40 3.94
N VAL A 320 -1.05 -2.79 2.96
CA VAL A 320 -2.24 -2.05 2.53
C VAL A 320 -3.41 -3.00 2.41
N GLY A 321 -4.61 -2.48 2.61
CA GLY A 321 -5.83 -3.27 2.40
C GLY A 321 -6.42 -3.13 1.01
N ILE A 322 -5.74 -2.46 0.07
CA ILE A 322 -6.29 -2.15 -1.26
C ILE A 322 -5.28 -2.56 -2.32
N LYS A 323 -5.76 -3.30 -3.34
CA LYS A 323 -4.93 -3.74 -4.47
C LYS A 323 -5.69 -3.61 -5.79
N LEU A 324 -5.02 -3.05 -6.80
CA LEU A 324 -5.50 -3.00 -8.17
C LEU A 324 -4.88 -4.15 -8.98
N TYR A 325 -5.72 -4.93 -9.62
CA TYR A 325 -5.33 -5.96 -10.58
C TYR A 325 -5.60 -5.45 -11.98
N ALA A 326 -4.53 -5.22 -12.73
CA ALA A 326 -4.57 -4.81 -14.14
C ALA A 326 -4.51 -6.01 -15.10
N ASP A 327 -4.35 -5.75 -16.38
CA ASP A 327 -4.13 -6.78 -17.39
C ASP A 327 -2.77 -7.48 -17.22
N ALA A 328 -2.75 -8.78 -17.41
CA ALA A 328 -1.56 -9.61 -17.29
C ALA A 328 -0.86 -9.78 -18.64
N LEU A 329 0.01 -8.85 -18.98
CA LEU A 329 0.77 -8.90 -20.23
C LEU A 329 1.78 -10.07 -20.31
N LEU A 330 2.33 -10.51 -19.17
CA LEU A 330 3.41 -11.49 -19.12
C LEU A 330 3.05 -12.79 -18.40
N ASN A 331 2.07 -12.78 -17.51
CA ASN A 331 1.66 -13.98 -16.78
C ASN A 331 0.17 -13.94 -16.43
N ALA A 332 -0.61 -14.73 -17.16
CA ALA A 332 -2.08 -14.81 -17.05
C ALA A 332 -2.59 -15.10 -15.62
N ASP A 333 -1.79 -15.79 -14.80
CA ASP A 333 -2.19 -16.13 -13.42
C ASP A 333 -2.34 -14.91 -12.50
N TYR A 334 -1.75 -13.77 -12.84
CA TYR A 334 -1.66 -12.61 -11.93
C TYR A 334 -2.43 -11.38 -12.36
N GLY A 335 -3.23 -11.45 -13.41
CA GLY A 335 -4.04 -10.33 -13.86
C GLY A 335 -5.17 -10.73 -14.81
N LEU A 336 -5.88 -9.72 -15.29
CA LEU A 336 -7.02 -9.85 -16.19
C LEU A 336 -6.58 -10.11 -17.64
N SER A 337 -7.46 -10.70 -18.45
CA SER A 337 -7.30 -10.81 -19.90
C SER A 337 -7.46 -9.46 -20.61
N GLU A 338 -8.22 -8.53 -20.04
CA GLU A 338 -8.41 -7.15 -20.44
C GLU A 338 -8.72 -6.32 -19.20
N LYS A 339 -8.12 -5.15 -19.10
CA LYS A 339 -8.17 -4.30 -17.89
C LYS A 339 -9.54 -3.71 -17.58
N SER A 340 -10.35 -3.39 -18.61
CA SER A 340 -11.66 -2.78 -18.39
C SER A 340 -12.68 -3.80 -17.87
N VAL A 341 -13.11 -3.65 -16.62
CA VAL A 341 -14.04 -4.56 -15.93
C VAL A 341 -15.47 -4.07 -16.05
N LEU A 342 -16.34 -4.84 -16.69
CA LEU A 342 -17.74 -4.49 -16.94
C LEU A 342 -18.74 -5.11 -15.95
N SER A 343 -18.42 -6.29 -15.39
CA SER A 343 -19.33 -7.01 -14.50
C SER A 343 -18.60 -7.91 -13.52
N LEU A 344 -19.20 -8.11 -12.34
CA LEU A 344 -18.70 -8.94 -11.27
C LEU A 344 -19.83 -9.83 -10.73
N TYR A 345 -19.49 -11.07 -10.42
CA TYR A 345 -20.42 -12.02 -9.78
C TYR A 345 -19.66 -13.02 -8.91
N GLN A 346 -20.19 -13.31 -7.74
CA GLN A 346 -19.76 -14.42 -6.87
C GLN A 346 -20.98 -15.24 -6.45
N GLU A 347 -20.85 -16.53 -6.50
CA GLU A 347 -21.86 -17.43 -5.97
C GLU A 347 -21.74 -17.52 -4.44
N GLN A 348 -22.86 -17.63 -3.76
CA GLN A 348 -22.89 -17.70 -2.31
C GLN A 348 -22.05 -18.90 -1.81
N ASN A 349 -21.15 -18.65 -0.86
CA ASN A 349 -20.19 -19.60 -0.29
C ASN A 349 -19.12 -20.15 -1.26
N GLU A 350 -18.96 -19.59 -2.45
CA GLU A 350 -17.83 -19.89 -3.33
C GLU A 350 -16.71 -18.83 -3.19
N LYS A 351 -15.46 -19.26 -3.46
CA LYS A 351 -14.28 -18.38 -3.40
C LYS A 351 -13.97 -17.71 -4.72
N ASP A 352 -14.50 -18.28 -5.79
CA ASP A 352 -14.27 -17.79 -7.15
C ASP A 352 -15.17 -16.60 -7.46
N ILE A 353 -14.54 -15.52 -7.93
CA ILE A 353 -15.20 -14.32 -8.41
C ILE A 353 -15.15 -14.31 -9.92
N TRP A 354 -16.32 -14.27 -10.56
CA TRP A 354 -16.48 -14.19 -12.01
C TRP A 354 -16.42 -12.74 -12.43
N ILE A 355 -15.60 -12.45 -13.45
CA ILE A 355 -15.29 -11.10 -13.91
C ILE A 355 -15.55 -11.03 -15.41
N GLY A 356 -16.43 -10.14 -15.81
CA GLY A 356 -16.67 -9.82 -17.22
C GLY A 356 -15.88 -8.60 -17.63
N THR A 357 -15.17 -8.68 -18.75
CA THR A 357 -14.30 -7.61 -19.27
C THR A 357 -14.75 -7.07 -20.61
N ASP A 358 -14.20 -5.94 -21.04
CA ASP A 358 -14.52 -5.26 -22.30
C ASP A 358 -13.65 -5.80 -23.45
N GLY A 359 -13.96 -7.01 -23.90
CA GLY A 359 -13.27 -7.67 -25.01
C GLY A 359 -12.34 -8.82 -24.61
N GLY A 360 -11.97 -8.97 -23.34
CA GLY A 360 -11.21 -10.11 -22.84
C GLY A 360 -12.08 -11.31 -22.44
N GLY A 361 -13.40 -11.19 -22.51
CA GLY A 361 -14.33 -12.25 -22.10
C GLY A 361 -14.48 -12.40 -20.60
N LEU A 362 -14.67 -13.66 -20.16
CA LEU A 362 -14.78 -14.06 -18.75
C LEU A 362 -13.41 -14.35 -18.15
N ASN A 363 -13.21 -13.87 -16.93
CA ASN A 363 -12.12 -14.23 -16.05
C ASN A 363 -12.68 -14.77 -14.73
N VAL A 364 -11.89 -15.58 -14.04
CA VAL A 364 -12.19 -16.07 -12.70
C VAL A 364 -11.01 -15.69 -11.80
N PHE A 365 -11.30 -15.00 -10.72
CA PHE A 365 -10.33 -14.67 -9.68
C PHE A 365 -10.61 -15.51 -8.43
N ASN A 366 -9.62 -16.23 -7.95
CA ASN A 366 -9.71 -16.98 -6.70
C ASN A 366 -9.01 -16.20 -5.60
N ALA A 367 -9.78 -15.78 -4.59
CA ALA A 367 -9.30 -14.92 -3.51
C ALA A 367 -8.27 -15.62 -2.60
N ASP A 368 -8.39 -16.94 -2.36
CA ASP A 368 -7.48 -17.70 -1.49
C ASP A 368 -6.09 -17.88 -2.13
N THR A 369 -6.05 -18.13 -3.45
CA THR A 369 -4.78 -18.32 -4.18
C THR A 369 -4.23 -17.05 -4.78
N ASN A 370 -5.03 -15.98 -4.80
CA ASN A 370 -4.73 -14.69 -5.44
C ASN A 370 -4.35 -14.84 -6.93
N LYS A 371 -5.02 -15.78 -7.63
CA LYS A 371 -4.75 -16.10 -9.03
C LYS A 371 -5.96 -15.91 -9.92
N PHE A 372 -5.68 -15.59 -11.17
CA PHE A 372 -6.66 -15.47 -12.23
C PHE A 372 -6.66 -16.73 -13.11
N ARG A 373 -7.82 -17.00 -13.70
CA ARG A 373 -8.01 -17.96 -14.79
C ARG A 373 -8.86 -17.29 -15.87
N HIS A 374 -8.33 -17.27 -17.08
CA HIS A 374 -9.02 -16.72 -18.23
C HIS A 374 -9.85 -17.81 -18.92
N ILE A 375 -11.00 -17.47 -19.49
CA ILE A 375 -11.90 -18.41 -20.18
C ILE A 375 -11.77 -18.21 -21.70
N PRO A 376 -10.98 -19.02 -22.41
CA PRO A 376 -10.67 -18.80 -23.82
C PRO A 376 -11.89 -18.82 -24.74
N SER A 377 -12.91 -19.62 -24.43
CA SER A 377 -14.15 -19.70 -25.24
C SER A 377 -14.94 -18.38 -25.32
N THR A 378 -14.58 -17.40 -24.48
CA THR A 378 -15.23 -16.10 -24.42
C THR A 378 -14.36 -14.93 -24.87
N TYR A 379 -13.14 -15.19 -25.37
CA TYR A 379 -12.25 -14.14 -25.85
C TYR A 379 -12.86 -13.34 -27.00
N GLY A 380 -12.63 -12.04 -26.99
CA GLY A 380 -13.22 -11.07 -27.91
C GLY A 380 -14.63 -10.61 -27.51
N GLU A 381 -15.23 -11.21 -26.47
CA GLU A 381 -16.57 -10.86 -26.01
C GLU A 381 -16.53 -9.77 -24.93
N LYS A 382 -17.51 -8.86 -25.02
CA LYS A 382 -17.78 -7.85 -24.00
C LYS A 382 -18.84 -8.39 -23.04
N VAL A 383 -18.42 -8.87 -21.87
CA VAL A 383 -19.31 -9.51 -20.90
C VAL A 383 -19.92 -8.44 -19.98
N ALA A 384 -21.07 -7.94 -20.37
CA ALA A 384 -21.71 -6.80 -19.72
C ALA A 384 -22.42 -7.16 -18.40
N SER A 385 -22.88 -8.39 -18.21
CA SER A 385 -23.52 -8.83 -16.97
C SER A 385 -23.38 -10.33 -16.77
N ILE A 386 -23.30 -10.75 -15.50
CA ILE A 386 -23.16 -12.14 -15.06
C ILE A 386 -24.10 -12.38 -13.90
N THR A 387 -24.80 -13.52 -13.89
CA THR A 387 -25.55 -14.00 -12.73
C THR A 387 -25.57 -15.52 -12.69
N GLY A 388 -25.74 -16.11 -11.50
CA GLY A 388 -25.92 -17.55 -11.33
C GLY A 388 -27.27 -18.03 -11.85
N VAL A 389 -27.34 -19.25 -12.29
CA VAL A 389 -28.56 -19.97 -12.64
C VAL A 389 -28.70 -21.17 -11.71
N ASP A 390 -27.71 -22.04 -11.76
CA ASP A 390 -27.59 -23.21 -10.91
C ASP A 390 -26.06 -23.50 -10.65
N LYS A 391 -25.76 -24.56 -9.92
CA LYS A 391 -24.40 -24.92 -9.56
C LYS A 391 -23.42 -25.02 -10.77
N ASN A 392 -23.92 -25.38 -11.94
CA ASN A 392 -23.10 -25.63 -13.15
C ASN A 392 -23.22 -24.54 -14.20
N HIS A 393 -24.20 -23.63 -14.10
CA HIS A 393 -24.50 -22.68 -15.15
C HIS A 393 -24.54 -21.22 -14.64
N LEU A 394 -23.97 -20.35 -15.43
CA LEU A 394 -24.16 -18.91 -15.35
C LEU A 394 -25.02 -18.45 -16.52
N LEU A 395 -25.75 -17.36 -16.33
CA LEU A 395 -26.32 -16.58 -17.40
C LEU A 395 -25.45 -15.33 -17.61
N ILE A 396 -25.01 -15.10 -18.83
CA ILE A 396 -24.15 -13.97 -19.19
C ILE A 396 -24.82 -13.13 -20.28
N SER A 397 -24.68 -11.82 -20.19
CA SER A 397 -25.11 -10.89 -21.21
C SER A 397 -23.88 -10.37 -21.98
N LEU A 398 -23.87 -10.61 -23.28
CA LEU A 398 -22.83 -10.15 -24.19
C LEU A 398 -23.31 -8.89 -24.93
N PHE A 399 -22.52 -7.82 -24.88
CA PHE A 399 -22.87 -6.56 -25.53
C PHE A 399 -23.10 -6.76 -27.05
N GLY A 400 -24.26 -6.38 -27.51
CA GLY A 400 -24.64 -6.49 -28.92
C GLY A 400 -24.92 -7.89 -29.46
N LYS A 401 -24.82 -8.95 -28.61
CA LYS A 401 -25.06 -10.35 -29.01
C LYS A 401 -26.19 -11.03 -28.25
N GLY A 402 -26.65 -10.42 -27.13
CA GLY A 402 -27.74 -10.95 -26.33
C GLY A 402 -27.30 -11.78 -25.14
N ILE A 403 -28.12 -12.75 -24.72
CA ILE A 403 -28.00 -13.49 -23.48
C ILE A 403 -27.58 -14.93 -23.75
N PHE A 404 -26.63 -15.46 -22.98
CA PHE A 404 -26.09 -16.80 -23.14
C PHE A 404 -26.06 -17.56 -21.82
N PHE A 405 -26.30 -18.86 -21.87
CA PHE A 405 -25.92 -19.79 -20.80
C PHE A 405 -24.45 -20.15 -20.94
N TYR A 406 -23.70 -20.03 -19.89
CA TYR A 406 -22.33 -20.50 -19.79
C TYR A 406 -22.28 -21.71 -18.85
N ASN A 407 -21.77 -22.83 -19.35
CA ASN A 407 -21.57 -24.05 -18.55
C ASN A 407 -20.17 -24.05 -17.93
N LYS A 408 -20.09 -24.05 -16.60
CA LYS A 408 -18.84 -23.95 -15.82
C LYS A 408 -17.92 -25.19 -16.01
N GLN A 409 -18.48 -26.35 -16.36
CA GLN A 409 -17.71 -27.61 -16.51
C GLN A 409 -17.15 -27.78 -17.92
N THR A 410 -17.93 -27.45 -18.94
CA THR A 410 -17.51 -27.59 -20.34
C THR A 410 -16.92 -26.33 -20.92
N GLU A 411 -17.02 -25.22 -20.19
CA GLU A 411 -16.61 -23.86 -20.60
C GLU A 411 -17.27 -23.38 -21.92
N HIS A 412 -18.46 -23.89 -22.23
CA HIS A 412 -19.18 -23.60 -23.44
C HIS A 412 -20.31 -22.61 -23.22
N CYS A 413 -20.47 -21.67 -24.17
CA CYS A 413 -21.59 -20.72 -24.22
C CYS A 413 -22.66 -21.23 -25.20
N THR A 414 -23.92 -21.22 -24.77
CA THR A 414 -25.08 -21.50 -25.63
C THR A 414 -26.06 -20.33 -25.56
N PRO A 415 -26.58 -19.82 -26.71
CA PRO A 415 -27.51 -18.69 -26.67
C PRO A 415 -28.81 -19.06 -25.96
N LEU A 416 -29.35 -18.11 -25.21
CA LEU A 416 -30.68 -18.21 -24.65
C LEU A 416 -31.70 -18.17 -25.81
N VAL A 417 -32.39 -19.28 -26.04
CA VAL A 417 -33.40 -19.35 -27.11
C VAL A 417 -34.68 -18.64 -26.66
N ILE A 418 -35.02 -17.57 -27.36
CA ILE A 418 -36.26 -16.78 -27.16
C ILE A 418 -37.14 -17.00 -28.38
N VAL A 419 -38.18 -17.82 -28.21
CA VAL A 419 -39.09 -18.21 -29.35
C VAL A 419 -39.99 -17.04 -29.79
N ASN A 420 -40.24 -16.08 -28.91
CA ASN A 420 -41.05 -14.91 -29.21
C ASN A 420 -40.19 -13.81 -29.85
N ASP A 421 -40.42 -13.51 -31.13
CA ASP A 421 -39.64 -12.53 -31.90
C ASP A 421 -39.69 -11.12 -31.27
N ASP A 422 -40.83 -10.71 -30.70
CA ASP A 422 -40.97 -9.39 -30.05
C ASP A 422 -40.09 -9.29 -28.80
N ILE A 423 -40.06 -10.32 -27.95
CA ILE A 423 -39.22 -10.39 -26.78
C ILE A 423 -37.73 -10.48 -27.18
N ASN A 424 -37.43 -11.28 -28.20
CA ASN A 424 -36.06 -11.42 -28.69
C ASN A 424 -35.54 -10.08 -29.25
N ASN A 425 -36.35 -9.38 -30.03
CA ASN A 425 -35.99 -8.05 -30.55
C ASN A 425 -35.78 -7.02 -29.46
N ARG A 426 -36.54 -7.08 -28.38
CA ARG A 426 -36.38 -6.15 -27.23
C ARG A 426 -35.14 -6.43 -26.38
N LEU A 427 -34.75 -7.68 -26.22
CA LEU A 427 -33.64 -8.09 -25.36
C LEU A 427 -32.31 -8.26 -26.10
N CYS A 428 -32.32 -8.65 -27.38
CA CYS A 428 -31.13 -9.07 -28.13
C CYS A 428 -30.77 -8.15 -29.31
N GLN A 429 -31.39 -6.95 -29.44
CA GLN A 429 -31.03 -5.99 -30.49
C GLN A 429 -29.59 -5.51 -30.40
N GLN A 430 -28.99 -5.26 -31.59
CA GLN A 430 -27.64 -4.69 -31.66
C GLN A 430 -27.54 -3.37 -30.86
N GLY A 431 -26.50 -3.25 -30.03
CA GLY A 431 -26.23 -2.09 -29.18
C GLY A 431 -26.98 -2.03 -27.86
N LYS A 432 -27.85 -2.99 -27.54
CA LYS A 432 -28.50 -3.06 -26.22
C LYS A 432 -27.75 -3.92 -25.23
N THR A 433 -27.76 -3.50 -23.98
CA THR A 433 -27.23 -4.24 -22.86
C THR A 433 -28.35 -4.67 -21.93
N VAL A 434 -28.39 -5.93 -21.55
CA VAL A 434 -29.31 -6.47 -20.55
C VAL A 434 -28.54 -6.72 -19.26
N ASN A 435 -28.96 -6.12 -18.17
CA ASN A 435 -28.42 -6.45 -16.86
C ASN A 435 -29.18 -7.64 -16.27
N LEU A 436 -28.46 -8.50 -15.57
CA LEU A 436 -28.98 -9.76 -15.07
C LEU A 436 -28.95 -9.76 -13.54
N MET A 437 -30.03 -10.26 -12.92
CA MET A 437 -30.14 -10.38 -11.48
C MET A 437 -30.98 -11.58 -11.11
N GLN A 438 -30.40 -12.56 -10.46
CA GLN A 438 -31.18 -13.65 -9.87
C GLN A 438 -31.95 -13.11 -8.65
N ASN A 439 -33.29 -13.11 -8.71
CA ASN A 439 -34.13 -12.62 -7.62
C ASN A 439 -34.75 -13.77 -6.79
N THR A 440 -34.91 -14.94 -7.37
CA THR A 440 -35.28 -16.18 -6.67
C THR A 440 -34.47 -17.35 -7.22
N PRO A 441 -34.44 -18.52 -6.55
CA PRO A 441 -33.74 -19.70 -7.07
C PRO A 441 -34.23 -20.17 -8.46
N GLU A 442 -35.41 -19.76 -8.89
CA GLU A 442 -36.00 -20.17 -10.19
C GLU A 442 -36.13 -19.03 -11.20
N THR A 443 -36.00 -17.77 -10.76
CA THR A 443 -36.26 -16.61 -11.62
C THR A 443 -35.09 -15.64 -11.66
N ILE A 444 -34.85 -15.13 -12.87
CA ILE A 444 -33.81 -14.14 -13.16
C ILE A 444 -34.49 -12.91 -13.80
N LEU A 445 -34.20 -11.75 -13.28
CA LEU A 445 -34.62 -10.49 -13.87
C LEU A 445 -33.69 -10.15 -15.03
N LEU A 446 -34.30 -9.89 -16.20
CA LEU A 446 -33.64 -9.39 -17.40
C LEU A 446 -33.93 -7.90 -17.49
N LEU A 447 -32.97 -7.10 -17.04
CA LEU A 447 -33.10 -5.66 -16.77
C LEU A 447 -32.69 -4.86 -18.02
N SER A 448 -33.65 -4.39 -18.75
CA SER A 448 -33.51 -3.54 -19.94
C SER A 448 -34.55 -2.40 -19.89
N GLU A 449 -34.67 -1.61 -20.95
CA GLU A 449 -35.74 -0.61 -21.08
C GLU A 449 -37.14 -1.23 -20.99
N SER A 450 -37.26 -2.51 -21.40
CA SER A 450 -38.48 -3.33 -21.27
C SER A 450 -38.10 -4.58 -20.48
N PRO A 451 -38.15 -4.56 -19.14
CA PRO A 451 -37.64 -5.66 -18.31
C PRO A 451 -38.58 -6.86 -18.29
N TYR A 452 -38.00 -8.04 -18.12
CA TYR A 452 -38.71 -9.31 -17.99
C TYR A 452 -38.22 -10.09 -16.79
N SER A 453 -39.14 -10.88 -16.19
CA SER A 453 -38.81 -11.97 -15.28
C SER A 453 -38.73 -13.27 -16.06
N TYR A 454 -37.59 -13.93 -16.03
CA TYR A 454 -37.35 -15.20 -16.74
C TYR A 454 -37.30 -16.35 -15.75
N ASN A 455 -38.28 -17.27 -15.82
CA ASN A 455 -38.22 -18.54 -15.07
C ASN A 455 -37.43 -19.55 -15.91
N TRP A 456 -36.19 -19.85 -15.47
CA TRP A 456 -35.28 -20.67 -16.25
C TRP A 456 -35.64 -22.18 -16.25
N LYS A 457 -36.37 -22.66 -15.22
CA LYS A 457 -36.87 -24.04 -15.22
C LYS A 457 -38.02 -24.24 -16.17
N ARG A 458 -38.99 -23.29 -16.17
CA ARG A 458 -40.19 -23.34 -17.03
C ARG A 458 -39.96 -22.74 -18.42
N LYS A 459 -38.80 -22.05 -18.61
CA LYS A 459 -38.46 -21.32 -19.84
C LYS A 459 -39.51 -20.28 -20.24
N THR A 460 -40.12 -19.61 -19.27
CA THR A 460 -41.16 -18.62 -19.48
C THR A 460 -40.70 -17.21 -19.17
N PHE A 461 -41.14 -16.25 -19.97
CA PHE A 461 -40.87 -14.83 -19.83
C PHE A 461 -42.13 -14.12 -19.36
N THR A 462 -42.06 -13.37 -18.28
CA THR A 462 -43.16 -12.54 -17.78
C THR A 462 -42.71 -11.09 -17.82
N PRO A 463 -43.47 -10.18 -18.53
CA PRO A 463 -43.09 -8.78 -18.54
C PRO A 463 -43.22 -8.15 -17.16
N ILE A 464 -42.29 -7.23 -16.84
CA ILE A 464 -42.31 -6.44 -15.61
C ILE A 464 -42.94 -5.07 -15.94
N HIS A 465 -43.92 -4.67 -15.15
CA HIS A 465 -44.65 -3.43 -15.33
C HIS A 465 -44.21 -2.36 -14.31
N ILE A 466 -44.33 -1.07 -14.69
CA ILE A 466 -44.08 0.05 -13.77
C ILE A 466 -45.40 0.57 -13.27
N ASN A 467 -45.56 0.75 -11.97
CA ASN A 467 -46.86 1.10 -11.36
C ASN A 467 -47.35 2.54 -11.62
N HIS A 468 -46.56 3.39 -12.30
CA HIS A 468 -46.98 4.73 -12.69
C HIS A 468 -46.64 5.02 -14.14
N LEU A 469 -47.69 5.27 -14.95
CA LEU A 469 -47.64 5.55 -16.39
C LEU A 469 -46.86 6.81 -16.82
N LYS A 470 -46.35 7.62 -15.88
CA LYS A 470 -45.59 8.84 -16.17
C LYS A 470 -44.09 8.68 -16.15
N ASP A 471 -43.58 7.59 -15.58
CA ASP A 471 -42.17 7.40 -15.34
C ASP A 471 -41.63 6.24 -16.21
N ALA A 472 -41.21 6.57 -17.44
CA ALA A 472 -40.46 5.62 -18.25
C ALA A 472 -39.07 5.39 -17.63
N ILE A 473 -38.54 4.16 -17.73
CA ILE A 473 -37.15 3.86 -17.34
C ILE A 473 -36.19 4.77 -18.10
N VAL A 474 -35.32 5.47 -17.39
CA VAL A 474 -34.37 6.41 -17.99
C VAL A 474 -32.97 5.79 -17.97
N GLY A 475 -32.50 5.39 -19.13
CA GLY A 475 -31.21 4.70 -19.27
C GLY A 475 -31.26 3.21 -18.93
N GLN A 476 -30.30 2.71 -18.20
CA GLN A 476 -30.19 1.29 -17.85
C GLN A 476 -30.78 1.02 -16.47
N LEU A 477 -31.59 -0.03 -16.37
CA LEU A 477 -32.05 -0.54 -15.08
C LEU A 477 -30.97 -1.42 -14.46
N LEU A 478 -30.53 -1.09 -13.25
CA LEU A 478 -29.41 -1.69 -12.55
C LEU A 478 -29.82 -2.31 -11.19
N PRO A 479 -29.21 -3.42 -10.79
CA PRO A 479 -29.49 -4.04 -9.50
C PRO A 479 -28.84 -3.26 -8.34
N ILE A 480 -29.54 -3.16 -7.20
CA ILE A 480 -28.99 -2.66 -5.93
C ILE A 480 -28.75 -3.84 -4.99
N CYS A 481 -29.79 -4.57 -4.61
CA CYS A 481 -29.68 -5.77 -3.79
C CYS A 481 -30.93 -6.66 -3.88
N VAL A 482 -30.75 -7.93 -3.54
CA VAL A 482 -31.82 -8.92 -3.38
C VAL A 482 -32.07 -9.15 -1.90
N LYS A 483 -33.35 -9.17 -1.49
CA LYS A 483 -33.83 -9.58 -0.18
C LYS A 483 -34.69 -10.83 -0.32
N GLU A 484 -35.12 -11.45 0.75
CA GLU A 484 -35.90 -12.70 0.71
C GLU A 484 -37.20 -12.59 -0.10
N THR A 485 -37.92 -11.45 -0.01
CA THR A 485 -39.26 -11.28 -0.61
C THR A 485 -39.33 -10.20 -1.68
N PHE A 486 -38.29 -9.37 -1.81
CA PHE A 486 -38.25 -8.28 -2.78
C PHE A 486 -36.81 -7.95 -3.19
N SER A 487 -36.67 -7.16 -4.24
CA SER A 487 -35.38 -6.64 -4.70
C SER A 487 -35.45 -5.13 -4.90
N TYR A 488 -34.33 -4.45 -4.69
CA TYR A 488 -34.17 -3.05 -5.04
C TYR A 488 -33.36 -2.89 -6.33
N LEU A 489 -33.85 -1.98 -7.18
CA LEU A 489 -33.28 -1.62 -8.48
C LEU A 489 -33.18 -0.10 -8.60
N HIS A 490 -32.39 0.38 -9.52
CA HIS A 490 -32.40 1.81 -9.90
C HIS A 490 -32.16 1.97 -11.39
N ASP A 491 -32.61 3.10 -11.93
CA ASP A 491 -32.16 3.65 -13.19
C ASP A 491 -31.46 5.00 -12.95
N SER A 492 -31.33 5.83 -13.98
CA SER A 492 -30.67 7.14 -13.84
C SER A 492 -31.48 8.17 -13.04
N LYS A 493 -32.76 7.92 -12.75
CA LYS A 493 -33.67 8.87 -12.09
C LYS A 493 -34.37 8.34 -10.86
N CYS A 494 -34.63 7.05 -10.81
CA CYS A 494 -35.49 6.45 -9.81
C CYS A 494 -34.85 5.29 -9.07
N ILE A 495 -35.29 5.08 -7.82
CA ILE A 495 -35.11 3.84 -7.09
C ILE A 495 -36.42 3.09 -7.06
N TYR A 496 -36.38 1.82 -7.37
CA TYR A 496 -37.51 0.93 -7.47
C TYR A 496 -37.40 -0.22 -6.44
N ARG A 497 -38.58 -0.71 -6.05
CA ARG A 497 -38.75 -2.00 -5.40
C ARG A 497 -39.56 -2.91 -6.30
N ILE A 498 -39.16 -4.17 -6.42
CA ILE A 498 -39.95 -5.23 -7.03
C ILE A 498 -40.18 -6.34 -6.02
N ASP A 499 -41.44 -6.67 -5.74
CA ASP A 499 -41.79 -7.83 -4.90
C ASP A 499 -41.72 -9.10 -5.76
N HIS A 500 -41.17 -10.19 -5.25
CA HIS A 500 -40.86 -11.39 -6.03
C HIS A 500 -42.12 -12.06 -6.63
N ASN A 501 -43.28 -11.80 -6.07
CA ASN A 501 -44.57 -12.38 -6.50
C ASN A 501 -45.43 -11.46 -7.39
N ASP A 502 -44.97 -10.24 -7.61
CA ASP A 502 -45.82 -9.19 -8.21
C ASP A 502 -45.42 -8.81 -9.64
N ASN A 503 -44.14 -8.98 -10.04
CA ASN A 503 -43.61 -8.52 -11.34
C ASN A 503 -43.91 -7.04 -11.64
N THR A 504 -44.08 -6.20 -10.63
CA THR A 504 -44.35 -4.77 -10.72
C THR A 504 -43.27 -3.95 -10.05
N LEU A 505 -42.72 -2.96 -10.76
CA LEU A 505 -41.79 -1.99 -10.21
C LEU A 505 -42.54 -0.87 -9.50
N HIS A 506 -42.33 -0.74 -8.22
CA HIS A 506 -42.84 0.32 -7.37
C HIS A 506 -41.78 1.40 -7.21
N VAL A 507 -42.07 2.64 -7.65
CA VAL A 507 -41.14 3.79 -7.46
C VAL A 507 -41.12 4.18 -6.00
N LEU A 508 -39.95 4.15 -5.39
CA LEU A 508 -39.71 4.58 -3.99
C LEU A 508 -39.13 5.99 -3.89
N TYR A 509 -38.29 6.36 -4.83
CA TYR A 509 -37.61 7.65 -4.85
C TYR A 509 -37.41 8.12 -6.29
N HIS A 510 -37.60 9.41 -6.52
CA HIS A 510 -37.33 10.09 -7.77
C HIS A 510 -36.38 11.26 -7.50
N CYS A 511 -35.24 11.32 -8.19
CA CYS A 511 -34.28 12.39 -8.02
C CYS A 511 -34.77 13.71 -8.65
N LYS A 512 -34.20 14.84 -8.20
CA LYS A 512 -34.53 16.19 -8.70
C LYS A 512 -34.17 16.32 -10.18
N GLN A 513 -34.79 17.33 -10.85
CA GLN A 513 -34.79 17.48 -12.32
C GLN A 513 -33.40 17.42 -12.98
N ASP A 514 -32.37 18.05 -12.39
CA ASP A 514 -31.00 18.14 -12.95
C ASP A 514 -30.02 17.16 -12.34
N THR A 515 -30.52 16.22 -11.51
CA THR A 515 -29.68 15.21 -10.87
C THR A 515 -29.84 13.84 -11.52
N MET A 516 -28.75 13.05 -11.52
CA MET A 516 -28.74 11.69 -12.06
C MET A 516 -28.11 10.72 -11.07
N ILE A 517 -28.66 9.52 -11.01
CA ILE A 517 -28.13 8.40 -10.24
C ILE A 517 -27.16 7.63 -11.15
N HIS A 518 -25.90 7.49 -10.75
CA HIS A 518 -24.94 6.65 -11.43
C HIS A 518 -24.87 5.26 -10.79
N SER A 519 -24.89 5.20 -9.48
CA SER A 519 -24.73 3.95 -8.72
C SER A 519 -25.49 4.02 -7.41
N ALA A 520 -26.01 2.88 -6.94
CA ALA A 520 -26.64 2.80 -5.63
C ALA A 520 -26.27 1.48 -4.93
N SER A 521 -26.10 1.50 -3.62
CA SER A 521 -25.76 0.35 -2.78
C SER A 521 -26.57 0.38 -1.48
N ALA A 522 -27.05 -0.77 -1.02
CA ALA A 522 -27.75 -0.87 0.25
C ALA A 522 -26.76 -1.30 1.34
N ASP A 523 -26.83 -0.67 2.52
CA ASP A 523 -26.08 -1.11 3.69
C ASP A 523 -26.86 -2.16 4.52
N GLU A 524 -26.22 -2.67 5.57
CA GLU A 524 -26.82 -3.66 6.47
C GLU A 524 -28.07 -3.15 7.20
N LYS A 525 -28.18 -1.82 7.39
CA LYS A 525 -29.33 -1.18 8.04
C LYS A 525 -30.50 -0.96 7.06
N GLY A 526 -30.28 -1.29 5.79
CA GLY A 526 -31.28 -1.12 4.72
C GLY A 526 -31.35 0.30 4.16
N ILE A 527 -30.42 1.18 4.50
CA ILE A 527 -30.29 2.50 3.87
C ILE A 527 -29.69 2.32 2.48
N ILE A 528 -30.28 2.96 1.48
CA ILE A 528 -29.79 2.97 0.12
C ILE A 528 -28.92 4.22 -0.07
N TRP A 529 -27.63 4.00 -0.30
CA TRP A 529 -26.66 5.03 -0.61
C TRP A 529 -26.63 5.28 -2.10
N ILE A 530 -26.69 6.54 -2.52
CA ILE A 530 -26.89 6.94 -3.91
C ILE A 530 -25.72 7.83 -4.32
N GLY A 531 -24.97 7.39 -5.34
CA GLY A 531 -23.94 8.17 -6.01
C GLY A 531 -24.47 8.75 -7.32
N GLY A 532 -24.16 9.97 -7.63
CA GLY A 532 -24.59 10.64 -8.85
C GLY A 532 -23.77 11.87 -9.20
N ASN A 533 -24.21 12.63 -10.20
CA ASN A 533 -23.58 13.88 -10.63
C ASN A 533 -23.68 15.03 -9.62
N TYR A 534 -24.31 14.78 -8.49
CA TYR A 534 -24.44 15.69 -7.34
C TYR A 534 -23.66 15.22 -6.11
N GLY A 535 -22.84 14.17 -6.26
CA GLY A 535 -22.06 13.56 -5.19
C GLY A 535 -22.77 12.40 -4.50
N LEU A 536 -22.86 12.40 -3.18
CA LEU A 536 -23.40 11.30 -2.36
C LEU A 536 -24.69 11.70 -1.66
N GLY A 537 -25.65 10.78 -1.63
CA GLY A 537 -26.88 10.90 -0.84
C GLY A 537 -27.24 9.57 -0.18
N SER A 538 -28.13 9.62 0.81
CA SER A 538 -28.72 8.45 1.45
C SER A 538 -30.25 8.52 1.38
N PHE A 539 -30.86 7.38 1.09
CA PHE A 539 -32.32 7.22 1.04
C PHE A 539 -32.74 6.09 1.99
N SER A 540 -33.70 6.38 2.85
CA SER A 540 -34.32 5.39 3.76
C SER A 540 -35.63 4.89 3.17
N PRO A 541 -35.70 3.61 2.72
CA PRO A 541 -36.94 3.06 2.19
C PRO A 541 -38.08 2.95 3.21
N ASN A 542 -37.76 2.95 4.52
CA ASN A 542 -38.73 2.74 5.60
C ASN A 542 -39.63 4.00 5.84
N ASP A 543 -39.05 5.18 5.72
CA ASP A 543 -39.73 6.45 5.99
C ASP A 543 -39.75 7.39 4.77
N GLY A 544 -39.11 7.01 3.66
CA GLY A 544 -39.04 7.79 2.44
C GLY A 544 -38.10 9.01 2.53
N SER A 545 -37.29 9.14 3.59
CA SER A 545 -36.43 10.29 3.78
C SER A 545 -35.16 10.20 2.91
N TYR A 546 -34.77 11.36 2.36
CA TYR A 546 -33.53 11.53 1.60
C TYR A 546 -32.62 12.58 2.23
N THR A 547 -31.36 12.28 2.39
CA THR A 547 -30.35 13.19 2.90
C THR A 547 -29.19 13.32 1.92
N HIS A 548 -28.87 14.56 1.53
CA HIS A 548 -27.70 14.85 0.71
C HIS A 548 -26.47 15.09 1.58
N ILE A 549 -25.31 14.51 1.20
CA ILE A 549 -24.04 14.70 1.89
C ILE A 549 -23.18 15.65 1.04
N SER A 550 -23.13 16.92 1.47
CA SER A 550 -22.33 17.94 0.79
C SER A 550 -20.89 17.89 1.26
N ASN A 551 -19.96 17.72 0.31
CA ASN A 551 -18.53 17.80 0.57
C ASN A 551 -17.78 18.17 -0.72
N SER A 552 -16.79 19.07 -0.64
CA SER A 552 -16.01 19.53 -1.78
C SER A 552 -15.14 18.44 -2.45
N LEU A 553 -14.89 17.34 -1.76
CA LEU A 553 -14.14 16.20 -2.31
C LEU A 553 -14.98 15.33 -3.25
N ILE A 554 -16.33 15.41 -3.15
CA ILE A 554 -17.25 14.56 -3.89
C ILE A 554 -18.24 15.44 -4.65
N ASN A 555 -17.83 15.93 -5.80
CA ASN A 555 -18.75 16.60 -6.73
C ASN A 555 -19.53 15.59 -7.57
N GLU A 556 -18.95 14.40 -7.77
CA GLU A 556 -19.54 13.29 -8.53
C GLU A 556 -19.14 11.96 -7.88
N ALA A 557 -20.07 11.01 -7.82
CA ALA A 557 -19.84 9.64 -7.36
C ALA A 557 -20.31 8.66 -8.45
N MET A 558 -19.34 7.99 -9.09
CA MET A 558 -19.61 7.06 -10.19
C MET A 558 -19.94 5.66 -9.68
N SER A 559 -19.23 5.19 -8.65
CA SER A 559 -19.43 3.88 -8.03
C SER A 559 -19.59 4.02 -6.54
N VAL A 560 -20.58 3.35 -5.95
CA VAL A 560 -20.83 3.32 -4.51
C VAL A 560 -21.00 1.86 -4.06
N ALA A 561 -20.22 1.42 -3.08
CA ALA A 561 -20.34 0.09 -2.48
C ALA A 561 -20.27 0.19 -0.95
N SER A 562 -21.18 -0.50 -0.26
CA SER A 562 -21.16 -0.62 1.19
C SER A 562 -20.36 -1.85 1.61
N ASP A 563 -19.55 -1.73 2.68
CA ASP A 563 -18.91 -2.88 3.33
C ASP A 563 -19.68 -3.34 4.58
N GLN A 564 -19.23 -4.41 5.22
CA GLN A 564 -19.82 -4.98 6.42
C GLN A 564 -19.54 -4.17 7.72
N HIS A 565 -18.67 -3.15 7.64
CA HIS A 565 -18.25 -2.35 8.80
C HIS A 565 -18.90 -0.95 8.84
N GLY A 566 -19.91 -0.72 8.00
CA GLY A 566 -20.61 0.56 7.91
C GLY A 566 -19.78 1.66 7.25
N ARG A 567 -18.86 1.28 6.37
CA ARG A 567 -18.07 2.17 5.51
C ARG A 567 -18.62 2.08 4.09
N LEU A 568 -18.70 3.21 3.42
CA LEU A 568 -19.01 3.28 1.99
C LEU A 568 -17.75 3.55 1.21
N TRP A 569 -17.55 2.83 0.15
CA TRP A 569 -16.52 3.04 -0.83
C TRP A 569 -17.07 3.77 -2.02
N ILE A 570 -16.42 4.86 -2.41
CA ILE A 570 -16.89 5.78 -3.43
C ILE A 570 -15.78 5.99 -4.44
N GLY A 571 -16.03 5.54 -5.67
CA GLY A 571 -15.16 5.79 -6.82
C GLY A 571 -15.72 6.92 -7.68
N ASN A 572 -14.87 7.84 -8.12
CA ASN A 572 -15.20 8.81 -9.17
C ASN A 572 -14.24 8.65 -10.36
N ASN A 573 -14.11 9.67 -11.20
CA ASN A 573 -13.27 9.60 -12.41
C ASN A 573 -11.76 9.57 -12.14
N GLU A 574 -11.30 9.84 -10.90
CA GLU A 574 -9.86 9.91 -10.59
C GLU A 574 -9.50 9.32 -9.23
N ARG A 575 -10.45 9.26 -8.30
CA ARG A 575 -10.18 9.07 -6.87
C ARG A 575 -11.01 7.96 -6.27
N LEU A 576 -10.44 7.32 -5.25
CA LEU A 576 -11.16 6.45 -4.33
C LEU A 576 -11.29 7.16 -2.98
N LEU A 577 -12.51 7.21 -2.48
CA LEU A 577 -12.80 7.74 -1.15
C LEU A 577 -13.55 6.69 -0.34
N SER A 578 -13.48 6.78 0.98
CA SER A 578 -14.45 6.12 1.86
C SER A 578 -15.20 7.14 2.70
N TRP A 579 -16.48 6.86 2.95
CA TRP A 579 -17.31 7.58 3.91
C TRP A 579 -17.55 6.71 5.13
N MET A 580 -17.10 7.20 6.28
CA MET A 580 -17.33 6.55 7.57
C MET A 580 -18.67 6.99 8.12
N THR A 581 -19.71 6.14 8.01
CA THR A 581 -21.10 6.51 8.37
C THR A 581 -21.26 6.90 9.84
N THR A 582 -20.48 6.29 10.74
CA THR A 582 -20.50 6.56 12.19
C THR A 582 -19.79 7.86 12.56
N GLN A 583 -18.66 8.15 11.92
CA GLN A 583 -17.81 9.31 12.19
C GLN A 583 -18.17 10.52 11.33
N LYS A 584 -18.99 10.32 10.29
CA LYS A 584 -19.41 11.32 9.31
C LYS A 584 -18.22 12.05 8.66
N ARG A 585 -17.17 11.31 8.31
CA ARG A 585 -15.99 11.86 7.66
C ARG A 585 -15.59 11.06 6.43
N PHE A 586 -14.94 11.74 5.49
CA PHE A 586 -14.33 11.13 4.32
C PHE A 586 -12.86 10.79 4.57
N ILE A 587 -12.36 9.76 3.87
CA ILE A 587 -10.96 9.42 3.79
C ILE A 587 -10.63 9.28 2.31
N LEU A 588 -9.57 9.96 1.86
CA LEU A 588 -9.07 9.89 0.49
C LEU A 588 -7.94 8.86 0.41
N TYR A 589 -8.02 7.97 -0.56
CA TYR A 589 -7.01 6.96 -0.86
C TYR A 589 -6.28 7.30 -2.16
N GLY A 590 -4.97 7.12 -2.16
CA GLY A 590 -4.10 7.43 -3.27
C GLY A 590 -2.98 6.41 -3.47
N VAL A 591 -1.98 6.77 -4.27
CA VAL A 591 -0.82 5.90 -4.55
C VAL A 591 -0.15 5.35 -3.29
N PRO A 592 0.00 6.13 -2.19
CA PRO A 592 0.54 5.61 -0.94
C PRO A 592 -0.31 4.55 -0.24
N ASP A 593 -1.54 4.35 -0.69
CA ASP A 593 -2.49 3.36 -0.17
C ASP A 593 -2.70 2.19 -1.15
N GLY A 594 -1.93 2.14 -2.25
CA GLY A 594 -2.07 1.15 -3.32
C GLY A 594 -3.10 1.52 -4.39
N VAL A 595 -3.60 2.75 -4.39
CA VAL A 595 -4.63 3.23 -5.31
C VAL A 595 -4.02 4.21 -6.32
N ALA A 596 -3.80 3.75 -7.55
CA ALA A 596 -3.45 4.64 -8.66
C ALA A 596 -4.69 5.44 -9.11
N PRO A 597 -4.52 6.64 -9.72
CA PRO A 597 -5.61 7.36 -10.36
C PRO A 597 -6.35 6.46 -11.36
N ASN A 598 -7.65 6.38 -11.24
CA ASN A 598 -8.45 5.42 -12.00
C ASN A 598 -9.88 5.92 -12.20
N GLU A 599 -10.49 5.53 -13.32
CA GLU A 599 -11.90 5.79 -13.63
C GLU A 599 -12.74 4.59 -13.20
N TYR A 600 -13.57 4.79 -12.18
CA TYR A 600 -14.44 3.75 -11.64
C TYR A 600 -15.77 3.69 -12.43
N LEU A 601 -16.20 2.46 -12.71
CA LEU A 601 -17.43 2.24 -13.45
C LEU A 601 -18.64 2.10 -12.50
N PRO A 602 -19.83 2.58 -12.89
CA PRO A 602 -21.00 2.60 -12.01
C PRO A 602 -21.50 1.23 -11.58
N LYS A 603 -21.36 0.23 -12.46
CA LYS A 603 -21.99 -1.07 -12.33
C LYS A 603 -21.15 -2.15 -11.66
N PRO A 604 -19.86 -2.38 -12.03
CA PRO A 604 -19.14 -3.54 -11.53
C PRO A 604 -18.69 -3.34 -10.09
N ARG A 605 -19.53 -3.73 -9.15
CA ARG A 605 -19.26 -3.75 -7.70
C ARG A 605 -19.72 -5.05 -7.09
N LEU A 606 -18.98 -5.53 -6.10
CA LEU A 606 -19.28 -6.77 -5.39
C LEU A 606 -18.80 -6.68 -3.94
N LEU A 607 -19.67 -7.03 -3.02
CA LEU A 607 -19.28 -7.41 -1.65
C LEU A 607 -19.15 -8.92 -1.62
N SER A 608 -17.96 -9.44 -1.39
CA SER A 608 -17.73 -10.89 -1.37
C SER A 608 -18.25 -11.55 -0.11
N SER A 609 -18.39 -12.87 -0.16
CA SER A 609 -18.78 -13.69 1.01
C SER A 609 -17.81 -13.57 2.20
N GLU A 610 -16.57 -13.11 1.95
CA GLU A 610 -15.53 -12.89 2.97
C GLU A 610 -15.51 -11.44 3.49
N GLY A 611 -16.33 -10.58 2.93
CA GLY A 611 -16.43 -9.17 3.30
C GLY A 611 -15.52 -8.23 2.53
N ASP A 612 -14.73 -8.72 1.57
CA ASP A 612 -13.94 -7.87 0.69
C ASP A 612 -14.86 -7.14 -0.30
N VAL A 613 -14.55 -5.88 -0.57
CA VAL A 613 -15.24 -5.10 -1.58
C VAL A 613 -14.43 -5.09 -2.88
N TYR A 614 -15.10 -5.37 -3.98
CA TYR A 614 -14.50 -5.30 -5.31
C TYR A 614 -15.19 -4.22 -6.14
N LEU A 615 -14.40 -3.38 -6.79
CA LEU A 615 -14.85 -2.34 -7.71
C LEU A 615 -14.17 -2.53 -9.06
N GLY A 616 -14.97 -2.54 -10.11
CA GLY A 616 -14.43 -2.54 -11.48
C GLY A 616 -14.17 -1.13 -11.97
N SER A 617 -13.15 -1.03 -12.79
CA SER A 617 -12.72 0.23 -13.39
C SER A 617 -12.25 0.03 -14.84
N VAL A 618 -11.92 1.13 -15.49
CA VAL A 618 -11.33 1.11 -16.85
C VAL A 618 -9.92 0.51 -16.84
N ASN A 619 -9.19 0.61 -15.72
CA ASN A 619 -7.80 0.17 -15.61
C ASN A 619 -7.60 -1.07 -14.72
N GLY A 620 -8.65 -1.78 -14.35
CA GLY A 620 -8.53 -3.03 -13.60
C GLY A 620 -9.66 -3.30 -12.62
N LEU A 621 -9.46 -4.37 -11.85
CA LEU A 621 -10.26 -4.77 -10.72
C LEU A 621 -9.61 -4.29 -9.43
N LEU A 622 -10.28 -3.44 -8.68
CA LEU A 622 -9.84 -3.02 -7.34
C LEU A 622 -10.41 -3.99 -6.30
N ARG A 623 -9.56 -4.57 -5.48
CA ARG A 623 -9.92 -5.33 -4.27
C ARG A 623 -9.63 -4.47 -3.05
N ILE A 624 -10.59 -4.38 -2.15
CA ILE A 624 -10.49 -3.72 -0.85
C ILE A 624 -10.75 -4.78 0.21
N ALA A 625 -9.75 -5.09 1.00
CA ALA A 625 -9.85 -6.11 2.04
C ALA A 625 -10.86 -5.71 3.13
N SER A 626 -11.58 -6.68 3.66
CA SER A 626 -12.54 -6.49 4.76
C SER A 626 -11.87 -5.89 6.00
N THR A 627 -10.62 -6.28 6.28
CA THR A 627 -9.81 -5.72 7.35
C THR A 627 -8.72 -4.83 6.78
N LEU A 628 -8.80 -3.55 7.05
CA LEU A 628 -7.76 -2.59 6.66
C LEU A 628 -6.72 -2.44 7.76
N PRO A 629 -5.46 -2.16 7.43
CA PRO A 629 -4.44 -1.79 8.40
C PRO A 629 -4.90 -0.60 9.26
N LYS A 630 -4.44 -0.57 10.50
CA LYS A 630 -4.78 0.54 11.41
C LYS A 630 -4.32 1.87 10.83
N GLU A 631 -5.24 2.80 10.73
CA GLU A 631 -4.94 4.15 10.30
C GLU A 631 -4.43 4.96 11.50
N HIS A 632 -3.28 5.58 11.34
CA HIS A 632 -2.80 6.58 12.28
C HIS A 632 -3.35 7.95 11.86
N PRO A 633 -4.02 8.69 12.78
CA PRO A 633 -4.46 10.04 12.49
C PRO A 633 -3.23 10.93 12.25
N GLU A 634 -3.12 11.45 11.05
CA GLU A 634 -2.06 12.37 10.67
C GLU A 634 -2.59 13.81 10.71
N SER A 635 -1.97 14.63 11.53
CA SER A 635 -2.09 16.08 11.46
C SER A 635 -0.70 16.63 11.16
N PRO A 636 -0.36 16.81 9.86
CA PRO A 636 0.94 17.32 9.49
C PRO A 636 1.14 18.72 10.06
N VAL A 637 2.33 18.95 10.63
CA VAL A 637 2.76 20.26 11.10
C VAL A 637 3.65 20.88 10.04
N LEU A 638 3.40 22.15 9.68
CA LEU A 638 4.22 22.88 8.72
C LEU A 638 5.27 23.72 9.43
N GLU A 639 6.48 23.69 8.91
CA GLU A 639 7.55 24.60 9.32
C GLU A 639 8.33 25.11 8.10
N LEU A 640 9.07 26.21 8.31
CA LEU A 640 9.99 26.75 7.31
C LEU A 640 11.18 25.79 7.11
N SER A 641 11.45 25.43 5.86
CA SER A 641 12.63 24.64 5.49
C SER A 641 13.78 25.53 5.04
N ASP A 642 13.54 26.33 4.03
CA ASP A 642 14.56 27.19 3.42
C ASP A 642 13.97 28.47 2.81
N VAL A 643 14.81 29.48 2.67
CA VAL A 643 14.49 30.70 1.92
C VAL A 643 15.60 30.99 0.95
N PHE A 644 15.23 31.25 -0.31
CA PHE A 644 16.16 31.65 -1.36
C PHE A 644 15.79 33.03 -1.86
N VAL A 645 16.81 33.87 -2.09
CA VAL A 645 16.65 35.22 -2.67
C VAL A 645 17.56 35.32 -3.87
N GLY A 646 16.97 35.48 -5.07
CA GLY A 646 17.72 35.49 -6.31
C GLY A 646 18.46 34.18 -6.64
N GLY A 647 18.08 33.09 -5.97
CA GLY A 647 18.74 31.78 -6.09
C GLY A 647 19.73 31.46 -4.97
N ASP A 648 20.13 32.43 -4.17
CA ASP A 648 21.05 32.24 -3.04
C ASP A 648 20.26 31.87 -1.78
N ARG A 649 20.71 30.85 -1.05
CA ARG A 649 20.14 30.44 0.23
C ARG A 649 20.43 31.49 1.31
N MET A 650 19.41 31.90 2.00
CA MET A 650 19.50 32.96 3.02
C MET A 650 19.50 32.37 4.43
N GLU A 651 20.36 32.96 5.29
CA GLU A 651 20.26 32.76 6.72
C GLU A 651 19.15 33.64 7.28
N TYR A 652 18.31 33.07 8.13
CA TYR A 652 17.23 33.78 8.82
C TYR A 652 17.34 33.58 10.32
N ILE A 653 16.80 34.54 11.08
CA ILE A 653 16.75 34.44 12.53
C ILE A 653 15.73 33.34 12.87
N SER A 654 16.24 32.18 13.32
CA SER A 654 15.40 31.06 13.73
C SER A 654 14.72 31.35 15.07
N GLY A 655 13.45 30.93 15.19
CA GLY A 655 12.65 31.09 16.38
C GLY A 655 11.20 30.69 16.13
N ARG A 656 10.30 30.99 17.09
CA ARG A 656 8.85 30.74 16.91
C ARG A 656 8.24 31.49 15.71
N LYS A 657 8.86 32.59 15.27
CA LYS A 657 8.52 33.35 14.08
C LYS A 657 9.84 33.74 13.39
N PRO A 658 10.30 32.96 12.38
CA PRO A 658 11.48 33.34 11.61
C PRO A 658 11.26 34.70 10.92
N VAL A 659 12.28 35.55 10.96
CA VAL A 659 12.24 36.90 10.33
C VAL A 659 13.43 37.01 9.38
N LEU A 660 13.17 37.49 8.17
CA LEU A 660 14.18 37.76 7.16
C LEU A 660 14.04 39.18 6.62
N LYS A 661 15.15 39.93 6.65
CA LYS A 661 15.25 41.27 6.06
C LYS A 661 15.89 41.19 4.68
N ILE A 662 15.25 41.74 3.67
CA ILE A 662 15.62 41.61 2.27
C ILE A 662 15.68 42.99 1.64
N PRO A 663 16.74 43.36 0.84
CA PRO A 663 16.78 44.58 0.05
C PRO A 663 15.68 44.60 -1.02
N GLU A 664 15.09 45.76 -1.31
CA GLU A 664 14.00 45.91 -2.31
C GLU A 664 14.40 45.50 -3.74
N GLN A 665 15.69 45.51 -4.08
CA GLN A 665 16.18 45.11 -5.38
C GLN A 665 16.18 43.59 -5.65
N SER A 666 15.74 42.77 -4.69
CA SER A 666 15.69 41.33 -4.83
C SER A 666 14.59 40.89 -5.79
N ARG A 667 14.95 40.11 -6.81
CA ARG A 667 14.07 39.79 -7.94
C ARG A 667 13.07 38.66 -7.63
N THR A 668 13.50 37.61 -6.97
CA THR A 668 12.69 36.41 -6.72
C THR A 668 12.97 35.89 -5.31
N ILE A 669 11.94 35.62 -4.56
CA ILE A 669 12.01 35.04 -3.21
C ILE A 669 11.29 33.69 -3.27
N THR A 670 11.99 32.61 -2.96
CA THR A 670 11.41 31.26 -2.87
C THR A 670 11.45 30.80 -1.41
N ILE A 671 10.31 30.50 -0.86
CA ILE A 671 10.12 30.03 0.50
C ILE A 671 9.73 28.56 0.41
N LYS A 672 10.58 27.69 0.95
CA LYS A 672 10.29 26.25 1.03
C LYS A 672 9.75 25.93 2.42
N VAL A 673 8.61 25.25 2.44
CA VAL A 673 7.99 24.72 3.66
C VAL A 673 8.18 23.22 3.71
N LYS A 674 8.11 22.68 4.91
CA LYS A 674 8.16 21.25 5.14
C LYS A 674 6.94 20.83 5.95
N ALA A 675 6.19 19.90 5.41
CA ALA A 675 5.19 19.18 6.17
C ALA A 675 5.88 18.02 6.89
N HIS A 676 5.86 18.03 8.23
CA HIS A 676 6.24 16.84 8.98
C HIS A 676 5.14 15.81 8.82
N ASN A 677 5.25 15.06 7.73
CA ASN A 677 4.38 13.96 7.40
C ASN A 677 5.15 12.66 7.59
N LYS A 678 4.60 11.74 8.36
CA LYS A 678 5.23 10.44 8.62
C LYS A 678 5.35 9.58 7.35
N ASP A 679 4.44 9.76 6.39
CA ASP A 679 4.48 9.06 5.10
C ASP A 679 5.13 9.97 4.03
N ILE A 680 6.41 9.75 3.75
CA ILE A 680 7.21 10.52 2.78
C ILE A 680 6.67 10.45 1.33
N PHE A 681 5.88 9.45 1.00
CA PHE A 681 5.27 9.29 -0.31
C PHE A 681 3.95 10.04 -0.46
N ARG A 682 3.36 10.51 0.64
CA ARG A 682 2.14 11.28 0.64
C ARG A 682 2.44 12.76 0.39
N LYS A 683 1.94 13.28 -0.72
CA LYS A 683 2.10 14.68 -1.11
C LYS A 683 0.82 15.44 -0.80
N PRO A 684 0.80 16.28 0.26
CA PRO A 684 -0.34 17.14 0.54
C PRO A 684 -0.43 18.28 -0.48
N ALA A 685 -1.62 18.86 -0.64
CA ALA A 685 -1.76 20.18 -1.24
C ALA A 685 -1.47 21.26 -0.19
N TYR A 686 -0.90 22.37 -0.62
CA TYR A 686 -0.52 23.49 0.24
C TYR A 686 -1.37 24.73 -0.08
N CYS A 687 -1.65 25.52 0.94
CA CYS A 687 -2.33 26.79 0.82
C CYS A 687 -1.52 27.85 1.56
N TYR A 688 -1.09 28.89 0.87
CA TYR A 688 -0.28 29.99 1.40
C TYR A 688 -1.11 31.26 1.47
N ASN A 689 -1.04 31.95 2.63
CA ASN A 689 -1.67 33.24 2.83
C ASN A 689 -0.58 34.31 3.07
N LEU A 690 -0.64 35.39 2.31
CA LEU A 690 0.27 36.53 2.41
C LEU A 690 -0.47 37.76 2.91
N GLN A 691 -0.27 38.10 4.19
CA GLN A 691 -0.77 39.37 4.72
C GLN A 691 0.13 40.51 4.24
N GLY A 692 -0.48 41.52 3.65
CA GLY A 692 0.22 42.70 3.11
C GLY A 692 0.45 42.70 1.61
N TYR A 693 0.15 41.61 0.90
CA TYR A 693 0.36 41.50 -0.56
C TYR A 693 -0.93 41.16 -1.32
N GLU A 694 -1.54 39.99 -1.06
CA GLU A 694 -2.74 39.53 -1.74
C GLU A 694 -3.87 39.18 -0.76
N LYS A 695 -5.11 39.34 -1.22
CA LYS A 695 -6.30 39.01 -0.43
C LYS A 695 -6.70 37.55 -0.58
N GLU A 696 -6.30 36.86 -1.63
CA GLU A 696 -6.68 35.47 -1.92
C GLU A 696 -5.53 34.51 -1.62
N PRO A 697 -5.84 33.32 -1.07
CA PRO A 697 -4.86 32.27 -0.82
C PRO A 697 -4.25 31.74 -2.10
N ILE A 698 -2.96 31.39 -2.06
CA ILE A 698 -2.24 30.74 -3.17
C ILE A 698 -2.21 29.22 -2.91
N TYR A 699 -2.74 28.43 -3.84
CA TYR A 699 -2.75 26.98 -3.75
C TYR A 699 -1.62 26.39 -4.58
N SER A 700 -0.93 25.37 -4.04
CA SER A 700 0.18 24.66 -4.69
C SER A 700 0.20 23.18 -4.32
N TYR A 701 0.68 22.34 -5.23
CA TYR A 701 1.03 20.94 -4.96
C TYR A 701 2.53 20.75 -4.65
N LEU A 702 3.31 21.84 -4.68
CA LEU A 702 4.71 21.84 -4.29
C LEU A 702 4.88 22.51 -2.92
N PRO A 703 5.82 22.04 -2.08
CA PRO A 703 6.07 22.60 -0.76
C PRO A 703 6.87 23.92 -0.85
N GLU A 704 6.58 24.74 -1.87
CA GLU A 704 7.27 26.02 -2.08
C GLU A 704 6.36 27.10 -2.60
N LEU A 705 6.64 28.32 -2.15
CA LEU A 705 6.01 29.54 -2.61
C LEU A 705 7.07 30.44 -3.25
N THR A 706 6.89 30.79 -4.52
CA THR A 706 7.76 31.72 -5.22
C THR A 706 7.06 33.07 -5.40
N LEU A 707 7.69 34.12 -4.92
CA LEU A 707 7.22 35.50 -4.97
C LEU A 707 8.17 36.33 -5.85
N ASN A 708 7.60 37.09 -6.78
CA ASN A 708 8.35 37.96 -7.66
C ASN A 708 8.14 39.40 -7.21
N THR A 709 9.23 40.16 -7.04
CA THR A 709 9.27 41.60 -6.82
C THR A 709 8.26 42.13 -5.78
N LEU A 710 8.64 42.06 -4.53
CA LEU A 710 7.85 42.64 -3.43
C LEU A 710 8.30 44.11 -3.21
N SER A 711 7.34 45.01 -3.01
CA SER A 711 7.60 46.40 -2.62
C SER A 711 8.11 46.47 -1.18
N ALA A 712 8.74 47.62 -0.81
CA ALA A 712 9.12 47.85 0.57
C ALA A 712 7.92 47.72 1.55
N GLY A 713 8.08 46.91 2.58
CA GLY A 713 7.01 46.62 3.53
C GLY A 713 7.25 45.34 4.36
N THR A 714 6.30 45.01 5.21
CA THR A 714 6.33 43.82 6.05
C THR A 714 5.24 42.86 5.59
N TYR A 715 5.63 41.60 5.31
CA TYR A 715 4.75 40.55 4.82
C TYR A 715 4.77 39.36 5.78
N GLN A 716 3.62 38.96 6.28
CA GLN A 716 3.49 37.78 7.11
C GLN A 716 2.97 36.61 6.25
N ILE A 717 3.72 35.53 6.22
CA ILE A 717 3.39 34.34 5.44
C ILE A 717 2.99 33.22 6.37
N THR A 718 1.77 32.73 6.18
CA THR A 718 1.26 31.54 6.83
C THR A 718 0.95 30.46 5.79
N ALA A 719 0.99 29.20 6.19
CA ALA A 719 0.66 28.09 5.31
C ALA A 719 -0.18 27.05 6.04
N SER A 720 -1.03 26.36 5.30
CA SER A 720 -1.73 25.15 5.70
C SER A 720 -1.53 24.06 4.65
N CYS A 721 -1.76 22.80 5.00
CA CYS A 721 -1.73 21.69 4.05
C CYS A 721 -2.90 20.72 4.28
N THR A 722 -3.17 19.89 3.28
CA THR A 722 -4.26 18.91 3.40
C THR A 722 -3.86 17.72 4.26
N THR A 723 -4.77 17.27 5.11
CA THR A 723 -4.71 16.01 5.84
C THR A 723 -5.09 14.84 4.91
N ARG A 724 -5.02 13.62 5.43
CA ARG A 724 -5.51 12.41 4.74
C ARG A 724 -7.02 12.45 4.45
N SER A 725 -7.80 13.13 5.27
CA SER A 725 -9.24 13.35 5.02
C SER A 725 -9.51 14.43 3.98
N GLY A 726 -8.49 15.07 3.42
CA GLY A 726 -8.63 16.18 2.49
C GLY A 726 -9.03 17.49 3.16
N GLU A 727 -9.11 17.53 4.49
CA GLU A 727 -9.32 18.73 5.28
C GLU A 727 -8.03 19.53 5.37
N TRP A 728 -8.13 20.84 5.46
CA TRP A 728 -6.99 21.71 5.66
C TRP A 728 -6.59 21.74 7.13
N THR A 729 -5.29 21.71 7.40
CA THR A 729 -4.75 21.97 8.75
C THR A 729 -5.00 23.43 9.15
N ASP A 730 -4.73 23.74 10.42
CA ASP A 730 -4.63 25.13 10.85
C ASP A 730 -3.54 25.86 10.05
N ASN A 731 -3.68 27.20 9.96
CA ASN A 731 -2.66 28.04 9.35
C ASN A 731 -1.45 28.19 10.27
N TYR A 732 -0.32 27.65 9.85
CA TYR A 732 0.95 27.77 10.56
C TYR A 732 1.69 29.05 10.14
N PRO A 733 2.22 29.86 11.08
CA PRO A 733 3.11 30.96 10.76
C PRO A 733 4.44 30.43 10.23
N ILE A 734 4.81 30.79 9.00
CA ILE A 734 6.01 30.28 8.34
C ILE A 734 7.16 31.28 8.50
N ILE A 735 6.99 32.52 8.03
CA ILE A 735 8.05 33.54 8.06
C ILE A 735 7.45 34.95 7.97
N GLU A 736 8.15 35.92 8.56
CA GLU A 736 7.96 37.34 8.34
C GLU A 736 9.08 37.88 7.44
N LEU A 737 8.69 38.43 6.29
CA LEU A 737 9.60 39.10 5.38
C LEU A 737 9.52 40.61 5.59
N ILE A 738 10.66 41.25 5.76
CA ILE A 738 10.79 42.69 5.82
C ILE A 738 11.59 43.15 4.61
N ILE A 739 10.89 43.73 3.64
CA ILE A 739 11.51 44.29 2.46
C ILE A 739 11.92 45.74 2.79
N LEU A 740 13.21 45.98 2.77
CA LEU A 740 13.80 47.29 3.13
C LEU A 740 13.58 48.28 1.99
N PRO A 741 13.32 49.54 2.28
CA PRO A 741 13.27 50.58 1.23
C PRO A 741 14.62 50.72 0.53
N PRO A 742 14.64 51.28 -0.72
CA PRO A 742 15.83 51.41 -1.53
C PRO A 742 16.96 52.23 -0.91
#